data_421aad5ecdac033c9100ce261628ba6a
#
_entry.id   421aad5ecdac033c9100ce261628ba6a
#
_cell.length_a   1.000
_cell.length_b   1.000
_cell.length_c   1.000
_cell.angle_alpha   90.00
_cell.angle_beta   90.00
_cell.angle_gamma   90.00
#
_symmetry.space_group_name_H-M   'P 1'
#
loop_
_entity.id
_entity.type
_entity.pdbx_description
1 polymer ?
#
loop_
_entity_poly.entity_id
_entity_poly.type
_entity_poly.pdbx_seq_one_letter_code
_entity_poly.pdbx_strand_id
1 'polypeptide(L)'
;CDNVPESAMIAHSLGLFLLPCICLCAAEYYLVDDRIGLGRRFDGIGGLSGGGATSRLLINYNESYRSQILDYLFKPNFGASLHILKVEIGGDAQTTDGTEPSHMHNENDENYFRGYEWWLMKEAKKRNPDIILIGLPWAFPGWVGQGSNWPYTFPNITANYVVSWVIGAKQHHGLDINYIGIWNEKDYNVKYITVLRDTLDRAGLTGVGIIAADGNWDISKAMLGDSYLNDAVEVIGVHYPGTMTIKEAMITGKVLWSSEDYSTFNNNIGAGCWARILNQNYVNGRMTSTISWNLIASYYEDLSFGRDGLMTAEEPWSGNYVVESPIWITAHTTQFAQPGWTYLQTVGHLKHGGSYVALTDGNGNLTIIIETMVVRFYLFVLQQWYSKLNFMNKKDTLFQNITPIKVSNGYFTLQLDVDEVYTITTVTSGHKGLYPDPPEAAPFPKKYFDDFNVSNPPFSEAPCFADQTGVFEYFRNLTDPGPHVYTLRQVVTQRPVTWAYDADQTITVIGDHTWQNLSVSCDVYIENENGGVFLAARVDQGGESVKSAMGVFYWVFANGTYKVTNDLGGEKVLAEGLSGTRVGIWHTLTLTVKGYFAFGMLNGYPLWKNAVVLQPLNGWAAIGTNSFEYAQFDNFKVDAD
;
A
#
# COMPACT_ATOMS: atom_id res chain seq x y z
N CYS A 1 16.27 7.49 6.08
CA CYS A 1 17.57 7.92 5.53
C CYS A 1 17.80 9.40 5.83
N ASP A 2 18.42 9.73 6.97
CA ASP A 2 18.60 11.11 7.44
C ASP A 2 19.80 11.82 6.83
N ASN A 3 19.62 13.10 6.62
CA ASN A 3 20.46 14.14 6.07
C ASN A 3 21.97 14.08 6.40
N VAL A 4 22.79 14.24 5.37
CA VAL A 4 24.19 14.64 5.48
C VAL A 4 24.34 16.06 4.93
N PRO A 5 24.92 17.03 5.66
CA PRO A 5 25.05 18.40 5.20
C PRO A 5 26.27 18.61 4.27
N GLU A 6 26.07 19.42 3.25
CA GLU A 6 27.14 20.00 2.41
C GLU A 6 28.04 20.93 3.23
N SER A 7 29.36 20.76 3.10
CA SER A 7 30.30 21.82 3.47
C SER A 7 31.54 21.87 2.56
N ALA A 8 31.58 23.00 1.85
CA ALA A 8 32.71 23.84 1.46
C ALA A 8 34.03 23.22 0.94
N MET A 9 34.30 23.57 -0.34
CA MET A 9 35.63 23.57 -0.97
C MET A 9 36.57 24.58 -0.30
N ILE A 10 37.80 24.14 -0.06
CA ILE A 10 38.98 25.02 -0.08
C ILE A 10 40.06 24.36 -0.92
N ALA A 11 40.44 25.03 -2.01
CA ALA A 11 41.55 24.63 -2.86
C ALA A 11 42.89 25.08 -2.27
N HIS A 12 43.85 24.18 -2.19
CA HIS A 12 45.27 24.54 -2.13
C HIS A 12 46.07 23.62 -3.05
N SER A 13 46.70 24.23 -4.01
CA SER A 13 47.68 23.64 -4.90
C SER A 13 48.99 23.41 -4.19
N LEU A 14 49.55 22.20 -4.30
CA LEU A 14 51.02 21.99 -4.25
C LEU A 14 51.41 20.65 -4.94
N GLY A 15 52.36 20.76 -5.74
CA GLY A 15 53.45 19.95 -6.27
C GLY A 15 53.32 18.44 -6.48
N LEU A 16 53.54 18.05 -7.72
CA LEU A 16 53.75 16.68 -8.19
C LEU A 16 54.87 15.95 -7.43
N PHE A 17 54.55 14.74 -6.92
CA PHE A 17 55.42 13.59 -6.95
C PHE A 17 54.60 12.37 -7.39
N LEU A 18 54.77 11.94 -8.63
CA LEU A 18 54.30 10.66 -9.14
C LEU A 18 55.11 9.53 -8.52
N LEU A 19 54.65 8.98 -7.43
CA LEU A 19 54.93 7.59 -7.06
C LEU A 19 53.83 6.73 -7.64
N PRO A 20 54.10 5.70 -8.42
CA PRO A 20 53.10 4.73 -8.78
C PRO A 20 52.69 3.99 -7.51
N CYS A 21 51.61 4.36 -6.90
CA CYS A 21 50.92 3.52 -5.91
C CYS A 21 50.48 2.26 -6.69
N ILE A 22 51.29 1.21 -6.64
CA ILE A 22 50.84 -0.15 -6.89
C ILE A 22 49.88 -0.43 -5.74
N CYS A 23 48.60 -0.14 -5.94
CA CYS A 23 47.53 -0.69 -5.09
C CYS A 23 47.58 -2.22 -5.28
N LEU A 24 48.30 -2.89 -4.38
CA LEU A 24 48.08 -4.31 -4.13
C LEU A 24 46.62 -4.45 -3.70
N CYS A 25 45.72 -4.67 -4.63
CA CYS A 25 44.35 -5.12 -4.33
C CYS A 25 44.48 -6.50 -3.68
N ALA A 26 44.50 -6.55 -2.36
CA ALA A 26 44.38 -7.81 -1.65
C ALA A 26 42.95 -8.34 -1.88
N ALA A 27 42.84 -9.51 -2.51
CA ALA A 27 41.56 -10.20 -2.63
C ALA A 27 41.05 -10.54 -1.24
N GLU A 28 39.78 -10.20 -0.95
CA GLU A 28 39.11 -10.63 0.27
C GLU A 28 38.43 -11.98 0.04
N TYR A 29 38.46 -12.84 1.03
CA TYR A 29 37.91 -14.18 0.95
C TYR A 29 36.64 -14.29 1.81
N TYR A 30 35.58 -14.78 1.21
CA TYR A 30 34.32 -15.08 1.86
C TYR A 30 34.04 -16.57 1.70
N LEU A 31 33.63 -17.20 2.80
CA LEU A 31 33.33 -18.62 2.80
C LEU A 31 31.82 -18.83 2.66
N VAL A 32 31.41 -19.62 1.70
CA VAL A 32 30.04 -20.11 1.55
C VAL A 32 30.10 -21.63 1.66
N ASP A 33 29.71 -22.19 2.82
CA ASP A 33 29.89 -23.61 3.14
C ASP A 33 28.75 -24.09 4.03
N ASP A 34 27.92 -24.99 3.50
CA ASP A 34 26.81 -25.61 4.20
C ASP A 34 27.25 -26.59 5.31
N ARG A 35 28.50 -27.10 5.23
CA ARG A 35 29.07 -27.99 6.27
C ARG A 35 29.34 -27.27 7.58
N ILE A 36 29.45 -25.94 7.59
CA ILE A 36 29.58 -25.13 8.82
C ILE A 36 28.25 -25.08 9.56
N GLY A 37 27.15 -25.22 8.84
CA GLY A 37 25.80 -25.31 9.37
C GLY A 37 24.77 -24.49 8.59
N LEU A 38 23.52 -24.80 8.87
CA LEU A 38 22.38 -24.09 8.34
C LEU A 38 21.85 -23.07 9.34
N GLY A 39 21.34 -21.96 8.82
CA GLY A 39 20.65 -20.92 9.59
C GLY A 39 19.15 -21.19 9.69
N ARG A 40 18.37 -20.10 9.64
CA ARG A 40 16.90 -20.18 9.67
C ARG A 40 16.35 -20.52 8.29
N ARG A 41 15.13 -21.05 8.27
CA ARG A 41 14.35 -21.23 7.05
C ARG A 41 13.98 -19.87 6.48
N PHE A 42 14.01 -19.72 5.17
CA PHE A 42 13.53 -18.56 4.43
C PHE A 42 12.02 -18.68 4.22
N ASP A 43 11.27 -17.65 4.54
CA ASP A 43 9.81 -17.66 4.45
C ASP A 43 9.27 -16.87 3.25
N GLY A 44 10.11 -16.03 2.63
CA GLY A 44 9.74 -15.33 1.40
C GLY A 44 9.84 -13.81 1.48
N ILE A 45 9.67 -13.18 0.33
CA ILE A 45 9.59 -11.72 0.18
C ILE A 45 8.18 -11.37 -0.30
N GLY A 46 7.60 -10.32 0.26
CA GLY A 46 6.24 -9.90 -0.03
C GLY A 46 6.07 -8.45 -0.37
N GLY A 47 4.84 -8.13 -0.76
CA GLY A 47 4.32 -6.78 -0.90
C GLY A 47 2.97 -6.64 -0.21
N LEU A 48 2.69 -5.46 0.26
CA LEU A 48 1.49 -5.11 1.02
C LEU A 48 0.59 -4.19 0.19
N SER A 49 -0.66 -4.62 -0.01
CA SER A 49 -1.77 -3.78 -0.45
C SER A 49 -2.57 -3.40 0.79
N GLY A 50 -2.43 -2.18 1.26
CA GLY A 50 -3.03 -1.73 2.51
C GLY A 50 -2.33 -0.50 3.04
N GLY A 51 -2.86 0.08 4.10
CA GLY A 51 -2.60 1.45 4.51
C GLY A 51 -3.46 2.41 3.68
N GLY A 52 -4.70 1.97 3.42
CA GLY A 52 -5.79 2.68 2.77
C GLY A 52 -5.60 2.94 1.27
N ALA A 53 -6.30 2.16 0.48
CA ALA A 53 -6.51 2.41 -0.95
C ALA A 53 -5.23 2.45 -1.83
N THR A 54 -4.12 1.86 -1.39
CA THR A 54 -2.85 1.91 -2.13
C THR A 54 -2.84 1.18 -3.47
N SER A 55 -3.80 0.27 -3.70
CA SER A 55 -4.05 -0.39 -4.99
C SER A 55 -5.37 0.05 -5.65
N ARG A 56 -5.98 1.15 -5.20
CA ARG A 56 -7.34 1.57 -5.56
C ARG A 56 -7.51 1.83 -7.06
N LEU A 57 -6.56 2.49 -7.69
CA LEU A 57 -6.67 2.80 -9.12
C LEU A 57 -6.36 1.60 -10.03
N LEU A 58 -5.72 0.54 -9.51
CA LEU A 58 -5.36 -0.64 -10.28
C LEU A 58 -6.58 -1.32 -10.93
N ILE A 59 -7.71 -1.36 -10.22
CA ILE A 59 -8.95 -1.96 -10.74
C ILE A 59 -9.55 -1.20 -11.92
N ASN A 60 -9.17 0.04 -12.12
CA ASN A 60 -9.68 0.89 -13.20
C ASN A 60 -8.86 0.79 -14.49
N TYR A 61 -7.69 0.14 -14.45
CA TYR A 61 -6.92 -0.14 -15.66
C TYR A 61 -7.66 -1.09 -16.61
N ASN A 62 -7.50 -0.86 -17.90
CA ASN A 62 -7.93 -1.82 -18.92
C ASN A 62 -7.27 -3.18 -18.64
N GLU A 63 -8.04 -4.28 -18.83
CA GLU A 63 -7.63 -5.63 -18.49
C GLU A 63 -6.26 -6.02 -19.06
N SER A 64 -5.93 -5.56 -20.27
CA SER A 64 -4.64 -5.87 -20.89
C SER A 64 -3.46 -5.30 -20.11
N TYR A 65 -3.53 -4.04 -19.69
CA TYR A 65 -2.47 -3.39 -18.89
C TYR A 65 -2.49 -3.87 -17.45
N ARG A 66 -3.67 -4.02 -16.88
CA ARG A 66 -3.86 -4.57 -15.53
C ARG A 66 -3.23 -5.95 -15.40
N SER A 67 -3.45 -6.82 -16.38
CA SER A 67 -2.83 -8.16 -16.40
C SER A 67 -1.30 -8.10 -16.51
N GLN A 68 -0.74 -7.17 -17.30
CA GLN A 68 0.71 -6.96 -17.40
C GLN A 68 1.31 -6.50 -16.07
N ILE A 69 0.69 -5.53 -15.40
CA ILE A 69 1.10 -5.04 -14.08
C ILE A 69 1.15 -6.19 -13.07
N LEU A 70 0.08 -6.99 -12.99
CA LEU A 70 -0.01 -8.13 -12.09
C LEU A 70 1.01 -9.23 -12.41
N ASP A 71 1.38 -9.41 -13.69
CA ASP A 71 2.44 -10.33 -14.09
C ASP A 71 3.81 -9.87 -13.56
N TYR A 72 4.12 -8.56 -13.61
CA TYR A 72 5.36 -8.03 -13.03
C TYR A 72 5.45 -8.23 -11.51
N LEU A 73 4.33 -8.21 -10.81
CA LEU A 73 4.28 -8.41 -9.36
C LEU A 73 4.36 -9.89 -8.98
N PHE A 74 3.51 -10.74 -9.57
CA PHE A 74 3.22 -12.06 -9.00
C PHE A 74 3.67 -13.25 -9.84
N LYS A 75 3.85 -13.09 -11.17
CA LYS A 75 4.14 -14.24 -12.04
C LYS A 75 5.56 -14.76 -11.78
N PRO A 76 5.71 -16.06 -11.45
CA PRO A 76 7.02 -16.66 -11.23
C PRO A 76 7.95 -16.47 -12.44
N ASN A 77 9.22 -16.18 -12.18
CA ASN A 77 10.25 -15.97 -13.20
C ASN A 77 9.87 -14.92 -14.27
N PHE A 78 9.28 -13.80 -13.84
CA PHE A 78 8.90 -12.74 -14.77
C PHE A 78 9.33 -11.34 -14.30
N GLY A 79 8.95 -10.93 -13.12
CA GLY A 79 9.30 -9.67 -12.48
C GLY A 79 9.70 -9.89 -11.02
N ALA A 80 9.03 -9.21 -10.10
CA ALA A 80 9.26 -9.34 -8.67
C ALA A 80 8.98 -10.77 -8.15
N SER A 81 8.12 -11.53 -8.82
CA SER A 81 7.83 -12.94 -8.46
C SER A 81 7.55 -13.10 -6.97
N LEU A 82 6.70 -12.25 -6.41
CA LEU A 82 6.46 -12.18 -4.97
C LEU A 82 5.96 -13.50 -4.40
N HIS A 83 6.44 -13.83 -3.21
CA HIS A 83 6.09 -15.04 -2.46
C HIS A 83 4.93 -14.81 -1.49
N ILE A 84 4.70 -13.56 -1.09
CA ILE A 84 3.73 -13.15 -0.08
C ILE A 84 2.94 -11.97 -0.62
N LEU A 85 1.63 -12.01 -0.43
CA LEU A 85 0.73 -10.87 -0.56
C LEU A 85 0.06 -10.63 0.79
N LYS A 86 0.33 -9.50 1.41
CA LYS A 86 -0.37 -9.00 2.60
C LYS A 86 -1.40 -7.98 2.13
N VAL A 87 -2.63 -8.08 2.67
CA VAL A 87 -3.72 -7.15 2.34
C VAL A 87 -4.34 -6.57 3.60
N GLU A 88 -4.94 -5.39 3.48
CA GLU A 88 -5.72 -4.80 4.54
C GLU A 88 -7.06 -5.53 4.70
N ILE A 89 -7.43 -5.84 5.93
CA ILE A 89 -8.82 -6.18 6.30
C ILE A 89 -9.52 -4.86 6.53
N GLY A 90 -10.34 -4.43 5.58
CA GLY A 90 -10.97 -3.11 5.56
C GLY A 90 -11.81 -2.84 6.80
N GLY A 91 -11.78 -1.62 7.31
CA GLY A 91 -12.48 -1.18 8.52
C GLY A 91 -13.34 0.06 8.33
N ASP A 92 -13.63 0.48 7.10
CA ASP A 92 -14.44 1.66 6.74
C ASP A 92 -13.83 3.01 7.17
N ALA A 93 -12.55 3.04 7.49
CA ALA A 93 -11.84 4.23 7.94
C ALA A 93 -10.69 4.60 7.00
N GLN A 94 -10.31 5.86 7.03
CA GLN A 94 -9.08 6.33 6.41
C GLN A 94 -7.87 5.69 7.11
N THR A 95 -6.97 5.09 6.33
CA THR A 95 -5.84 4.32 6.87
C THR A 95 -4.50 4.60 6.19
N THR A 96 -4.35 5.67 5.47
CA THR A 96 -3.19 6.40 4.94
C THR A 96 -3.53 7.15 3.66
N ASP A 97 -3.82 6.48 2.54
CA ASP A 97 -4.13 7.11 1.24
C ASP A 97 -5.63 7.06 0.89
N GLY A 98 -6.42 6.48 1.75
CA GLY A 98 -7.88 6.39 1.62
C GLY A 98 -8.49 5.35 2.54
N THR A 99 -9.74 5.04 2.28
CA THR A 99 -10.56 4.10 3.03
C THR A 99 -10.58 2.74 2.35
N GLU A 100 -10.40 1.67 3.14
CA GLU A 100 -10.70 0.30 2.72
C GLU A 100 -12.08 -0.14 3.24
N PRO A 101 -13.00 -0.56 2.36
CA PRO A 101 -14.35 -0.95 2.75
C PRO A 101 -14.37 -2.25 3.55
N SER A 102 -15.13 -2.26 4.63
CA SER A 102 -15.37 -3.45 5.43
C SER A 102 -16.29 -4.43 4.74
N HIS A 103 -16.05 -5.72 4.93
CA HIS A 103 -17.02 -6.76 4.57
C HIS A 103 -18.30 -6.72 5.43
N MET A 104 -18.33 -5.89 6.50
CA MET A 104 -19.45 -5.72 7.40
C MET A 104 -19.53 -4.27 7.90
N HIS A 105 -20.21 -3.38 7.17
CA HIS A 105 -20.44 -1.99 7.63
C HIS A 105 -21.22 -1.93 8.94
N ASN A 106 -22.05 -2.94 9.22
CA ASN A 106 -22.72 -3.15 10.49
C ASN A 106 -22.81 -4.65 10.81
N GLU A 107 -23.22 -4.99 12.02
CA GLU A 107 -23.21 -6.36 12.54
C GLU A 107 -24.02 -7.37 11.71
N ASN A 108 -25.02 -6.92 10.97
CA ASN A 108 -25.92 -7.78 10.18
C ASN A 108 -25.71 -7.64 8.64
N ASP A 109 -24.63 -7.02 8.23
CA ASP A 109 -24.37 -6.67 6.83
C ASP A 109 -23.12 -7.37 6.30
N GLU A 110 -23.18 -8.68 6.10
CA GLU A 110 -22.09 -9.45 5.51
C GLU A 110 -22.11 -9.35 3.98
N ASN A 111 -21.03 -8.81 3.39
CA ASN A 111 -20.83 -8.78 1.95
C ASN A 111 -19.34 -8.94 1.60
N TYR A 112 -18.96 -10.12 1.18
CA TYR A 112 -17.59 -10.48 0.82
C TYR A 112 -17.22 -10.11 -0.63
N PHE A 113 -17.96 -9.21 -1.27
CA PHE A 113 -17.69 -8.69 -2.62
C PHE A 113 -17.38 -7.18 -2.63
N ARG A 114 -17.25 -6.56 -1.46
CA ARG A 114 -16.86 -5.16 -1.32
C ARG A 114 -15.36 -4.99 -1.49
N GLY A 115 -14.97 -3.84 -2.01
CA GLY A 115 -13.58 -3.51 -2.26
C GLY A 115 -12.95 -4.34 -3.38
N TYR A 116 -11.65 -4.34 -3.42
CA TYR A 116 -10.88 -4.96 -4.50
C TYR A 116 -9.83 -5.98 -4.01
N GLU A 117 -9.57 -6.07 -2.70
CA GLU A 117 -8.55 -6.96 -2.16
C GLU A 117 -8.86 -8.45 -2.43
N TRP A 118 -10.13 -8.83 -2.42
CA TRP A 118 -10.55 -10.19 -2.82
C TRP A 118 -10.13 -10.53 -4.25
N TRP A 119 -10.33 -9.57 -5.16
CA TRP A 119 -9.91 -9.70 -6.55
C TRP A 119 -8.40 -9.78 -6.65
N LEU A 120 -7.66 -8.90 -5.95
CA LEU A 120 -6.20 -8.86 -5.98
C LEU A 120 -5.59 -10.19 -5.49
N MET A 121 -6.08 -10.74 -4.38
CA MET A 121 -5.65 -12.04 -3.88
C MET A 121 -5.94 -13.18 -4.89
N LYS A 122 -7.09 -13.16 -5.55
CA LYS A 122 -7.43 -14.15 -6.60
C LYS A 122 -6.48 -14.04 -7.80
N GLU A 123 -6.20 -12.83 -8.27
CA GLU A 123 -5.29 -12.60 -9.38
C GLU A 123 -3.84 -12.97 -9.04
N ALA A 124 -3.42 -12.75 -7.80
CA ALA A 124 -2.14 -13.22 -7.29
C ALA A 124 -2.06 -14.76 -7.28
N LYS A 125 -3.06 -15.44 -6.71
CA LYS A 125 -3.16 -16.92 -6.71
C LYS A 125 -3.24 -17.54 -8.11
N LYS A 126 -3.88 -16.87 -9.05
CA LYS A 126 -3.97 -17.31 -10.45
C LYS A 126 -2.59 -17.35 -11.12
N ARG A 127 -1.70 -16.41 -10.78
CA ARG A 127 -0.34 -16.31 -11.32
C ARG A 127 0.66 -17.15 -10.54
N ASN A 128 0.55 -17.14 -9.24
CA ASN A 128 1.38 -17.92 -8.32
C ASN A 128 0.48 -18.66 -7.31
N PRO A 129 0.12 -19.93 -7.59
CA PRO A 129 -0.73 -20.72 -6.70
C PRO A 129 -0.16 -20.90 -5.29
N ASP A 130 1.16 -20.82 -5.15
CA ASP A 130 1.86 -21.04 -3.88
C ASP A 130 2.03 -19.75 -3.06
N ILE A 131 1.56 -18.59 -3.57
CA ILE A 131 1.70 -17.33 -2.86
C ILE A 131 1.01 -17.37 -1.50
N ILE A 132 1.69 -16.90 -0.47
CA ILE A 132 1.19 -16.82 0.91
C ILE A 132 0.28 -15.60 1.01
N LEU A 133 -0.91 -15.76 1.60
CA LEU A 133 -1.87 -14.69 1.81
C LEU A 133 -1.94 -14.31 3.30
N ILE A 134 -1.88 -13.02 3.57
CA ILE A 134 -1.92 -12.44 4.91
C ILE A 134 -2.98 -11.34 4.95
N GLY A 135 -3.82 -11.31 6.00
CA GLY A 135 -4.72 -10.19 6.29
C GLY A 135 -4.30 -9.45 7.56
N LEU A 136 -4.37 -8.12 7.54
CA LEU A 136 -4.11 -7.28 8.72
C LEU A 136 -5.13 -6.14 8.77
N PRO A 137 -5.86 -5.91 9.89
CA PRO A 137 -6.71 -4.74 10.04
C PRO A 137 -5.88 -3.50 10.44
N TRP A 138 -6.17 -2.34 9.80
CA TRP A 138 -5.73 -1.01 10.24
C TRP A 138 -6.81 -0.33 11.08
N ALA A 139 -8.05 -0.55 10.74
CA ALA A 139 -9.21 0.01 11.39
C ALA A 139 -10.30 -1.05 11.55
N PHE A 140 -11.39 -0.70 12.22
CA PHE A 140 -12.54 -1.58 12.35
C PHE A 140 -13.84 -0.78 12.18
N PRO A 141 -14.92 -1.38 11.64
CA PRO A 141 -16.23 -0.74 11.58
C PRO A 141 -16.70 -0.29 12.96
N GLY A 142 -17.45 0.80 13.02
CA GLY A 142 -17.86 1.42 14.29
C GLY A 142 -18.59 0.48 15.26
N TRP A 143 -19.37 -0.48 14.74
CA TRP A 143 -20.07 -1.46 15.56
C TRP A 143 -19.12 -2.41 16.34
N VAL A 144 -17.90 -2.66 15.83
CA VAL A 144 -16.88 -3.48 16.52
C VAL A 144 -16.42 -2.79 17.81
N GLY A 145 -16.28 -1.46 17.79
CA GLY A 145 -15.88 -0.67 18.96
C GLY A 145 -16.98 -0.49 20.00
N GLN A 146 -18.26 -0.77 19.67
CA GLN A 146 -19.42 -0.57 20.56
C GLN A 146 -19.46 0.83 21.18
N GLY A 147 -19.18 1.88 20.37
CA GLY A 147 -19.13 3.26 20.80
C GLY A 147 -17.78 3.71 21.41
N SER A 148 -16.79 2.85 21.43
CA SER A 148 -15.41 3.15 21.82
C SER A 148 -14.49 3.16 20.61
N ASN A 149 -13.49 4.05 20.60
CA ASN A 149 -12.40 4.00 19.61
C ASN A 149 -11.31 2.99 20.00
N TRP A 150 -11.71 1.85 20.57
CA TRP A 150 -10.81 0.78 21.01
C TRP A 150 -11.40 -0.60 20.69
N PRO A 151 -10.79 -1.38 19.79
CA PRO A 151 -11.40 -2.61 19.29
C PRO A 151 -11.36 -3.76 20.31
N TYR A 152 -10.54 -3.66 21.34
CA TYR A 152 -10.35 -4.73 22.33
C TYR A 152 -11.26 -4.62 23.56
N THR A 153 -12.16 -3.63 23.60
CA THR A 153 -13.16 -3.53 24.67
C THR A 153 -14.01 -4.81 24.74
N PHE A 154 -14.37 -5.34 23.58
CA PHE A 154 -15.10 -6.61 23.45
C PHE A 154 -14.33 -7.55 22.51
N PRO A 155 -13.27 -8.21 22.99
CA PRO A 155 -12.33 -8.94 22.14
C PRO A 155 -12.97 -10.08 21.33
N ASN A 156 -14.08 -10.65 21.81
CA ASN A 156 -14.84 -11.65 21.06
C ASN A 156 -15.51 -11.07 19.80
N ILE A 157 -16.02 -9.83 19.86
CA ILE A 157 -16.63 -9.15 18.71
C ILE A 157 -15.55 -8.93 17.64
N THR A 158 -14.42 -8.38 18.05
CA THR A 158 -13.28 -8.13 17.15
C THR A 158 -12.74 -9.43 16.54
N ALA A 159 -12.58 -10.47 17.36
CA ALA A 159 -12.13 -11.77 16.87
C ALA A 159 -13.11 -12.39 15.87
N ASN A 160 -14.43 -12.32 16.14
CA ASN A 160 -15.45 -12.81 15.22
C ASN A 160 -15.43 -12.04 13.88
N TYR A 161 -15.26 -10.71 13.93
CA TYR A 161 -15.13 -9.88 12.73
C TYR A 161 -13.95 -10.32 11.85
N VAL A 162 -12.77 -10.50 12.43
CA VAL A 162 -11.57 -10.94 11.70
C VAL A 162 -11.73 -12.38 11.20
N VAL A 163 -12.27 -13.27 12.02
CA VAL A 163 -12.46 -14.68 11.64
C VAL A 163 -13.52 -14.84 10.55
N SER A 164 -14.60 -14.01 10.56
CA SER A 164 -15.59 -14.01 9.46
C SER A 164 -14.94 -13.62 8.13
N TRP A 165 -13.99 -12.67 8.10
CA TRP A 165 -13.23 -12.32 6.92
C TRP A 165 -12.45 -13.54 6.37
N VAL A 166 -11.77 -14.30 7.24
CA VAL A 166 -11.04 -15.51 6.85
C VAL A 166 -11.99 -16.59 6.29
N ILE A 167 -13.14 -16.79 6.94
CA ILE A 167 -14.16 -17.73 6.49
C ILE A 167 -14.72 -17.31 5.13
N GLY A 168 -15.05 -16.03 4.97
CA GLY A 168 -15.56 -15.46 3.73
C GLY A 168 -14.58 -15.58 2.56
N ALA A 169 -13.28 -15.36 2.81
CA ALA A 169 -12.22 -15.60 1.84
C ALA A 169 -12.30 -17.02 1.25
N LYS A 170 -12.47 -18.02 2.11
CA LYS A 170 -12.59 -19.41 1.67
C LYS A 170 -13.92 -19.71 0.98
N GLN A 171 -15.03 -19.31 1.59
CA GLN A 171 -16.37 -19.69 1.13
C GLN A 171 -16.76 -19.01 -0.19
N HIS A 172 -16.42 -17.72 -0.35
CA HIS A 172 -16.86 -16.93 -1.49
C HIS A 172 -15.81 -16.82 -2.60
N HIS A 173 -14.52 -16.93 -2.24
CA HIS A 173 -13.42 -16.73 -3.19
C HIS A 173 -12.50 -17.93 -3.36
N GLY A 174 -12.66 -18.99 -2.55
CA GLY A 174 -11.80 -20.18 -2.59
C GLY A 174 -10.37 -19.92 -2.11
N LEU A 175 -10.15 -18.82 -1.36
CA LEU A 175 -8.85 -18.40 -0.89
C LEU A 175 -8.56 -18.99 0.49
N ASP A 176 -7.39 -19.61 0.63
CA ASP A 176 -6.85 -20.03 1.92
C ASP A 176 -5.93 -18.93 2.47
N ILE A 177 -6.34 -18.32 3.57
CA ILE A 177 -5.54 -17.33 4.29
C ILE A 177 -4.53 -18.06 5.17
N ASN A 178 -3.26 -17.71 5.05
CA ASN A 178 -2.18 -18.36 5.80
C ASN A 178 -1.95 -17.69 7.17
N TYR A 179 -2.01 -16.35 7.21
CA TYR A 179 -1.75 -15.62 8.43
C TYR A 179 -2.70 -14.44 8.58
N ILE A 180 -2.94 -14.03 9.82
CA ILE A 180 -3.61 -12.78 10.17
C ILE A 180 -2.80 -12.01 11.22
N GLY A 181 -2.80 -10.68 11.07
CA GLY A 181 -2.25 -9.75 12.04
C GLY A 181 -3.27 -9.31 13.09
N ILE A 182 -2.84 -8.47 14.01
CA ILE A 182 -3.62 -8.04 15.18
C ILE A 182 -4.29 -6.69 14.94
N TRP A 183 -3.52 -5.64 14.82
CA TRP A 183 -3.91 -4.26 14.55
C TRP A 183 -2.68 -3.47 14.14
N ASN A 184 -2.67 -2.95 12.93
CA ASN A 184 -1.51 -2.29 12.38
C ASN A 184 -0.99 -1.16 13.27
N GLU A 185 0.27 -1.25 13.69
CA GLU A 185 1.03 -0.20 14.41
C GLU A 185 0.34 0.38 15.66
N LYS A 186 -0.55 -0.37 16.26
CA LYS A 186 -1.24 0.00 17.50
C LYS A 186 -0.84 -0.93 18.64
N ASP A 187 -1.18 -0.52 19.84
CA ASP A 187 -0.95 -1.33 21.03
C ASP A 187 -1.62 -2.70 20.90
N TYR A 188 -0.90 -3.76 21.17
CA TYR A 188 -1.45 -5.10 21.24
C TYR A 188 -2.17 -5.36 22.56
N ASN A 189 -3.10 -6.31 22.54
CA ASN A 189 -3.77 -6.78 23.74
C ASN A 189 -3.66 -8.30 23.87
N VAL A 190 -3.01 -8.76 24.93
CA VAL A 190 -2.75 -10.20 25.17
C VAL A 190 -4.05 -11.00 25.21
N LYS A 191 -5.08 -10.48 25.90
CA LYS A 191 -6.37 -11.16 25.95
C LYS A 191 -7.03 -11.27 24.56
N TYR A 192 -6.93 -10.24 23.74
CA TYR A 192 -7.45 -10.29 22.37
C TYR A 192 -6.73 -11.36 21.55
N ILE A 193 -5.39 -11.40 21.59
CA ILE A 193 -4.61 -12.38 20.84
C ILE A 193 -5.00 -13.81 21.19
N THR A 194 -5.17 -14.11 22.47
CA THR A 194 -5.58 -15.44 22.93
C THR A 194 -7.03 -15.76 22.53
N VAL A 195 -7.94 -14.79 22.62
CA VAL A 195 -9.33 -14.92 22.16
C VAL A 195 -9.39 -15.14 20.65
N LEU A 196 -8.55 -14.44 19.87
CA LEU A 196 -8.47 -14.62 18.43
C LEU A 196 -8.00 -16.04 18.07
N ARG A 197 -6.96 -16.56 18.75
CA ARG A 197 -6.51 -17.96 18.55
C ARG A 197 -7.61 -18.95 18.86
N ASP A 198 -8.27 -18.81 20.01
CA ASP A 198 -9.40 -19.66 20.41
C ASP A 198 -10.55 -19.62 19.40
N THR A 199 -10.82 -18.44 18.82
CA THR A 199 -11.90 -18.27 17.85
C THR A 199 -11.57 -18.92 16.52
N LEU A 200 -10.33 -18.79 16.04
CA LEU A 200 -9.84 -19.51 14.87
C LEU A 200 -9.93 -21.03 15.06
N ASP A 201 -9.47 -21.54 16.22
CA ASP A 201 -9.48 -22.98 16.51
C ASP A 201 -10.90 -23.54 16.57
N ARG A 202 -11.84 -22.83 17.21
CA ARG A 202 -13.26 -23.21 17.23
C ARG A 202 -13.90 -23.18 15.84
N ALA A 203 -13.45 -22.32 14.95
CA ALA A 203 -13.89 -22.27 13.57
C ALA A 203 -13.23 -23.36 12.67
N GLY A 204 -12.34 -24.20 13.22
CA GLY A 204 -11.59 -25.20 12.45
C GLY A 204 -10.43 -24.63 11.64
N LEU A 205 -10.04 -23.39 11.89
CA LEU A 205 -8.96 -22.66 11.19
C LEU A 205 -7.62 -22.77 11.92
N THR A 206 -7.30 -23.97 12.41
CA THR A 206 -6.09 -24.23 13.20
C THR A 206 -4.79 -24.00 12.42
N GLY A 207 -4.84 -24.02 11.09
CA GLY A 207 -3.69 -23.78 10.20
C GLY A 207 -3.46 -22.30 9.90
N VAL A 208 -4.31 -21.37 10.38
CA VAL A 208 -4.11 -19.93 10.20
C VAL A 208 -3.22 -19.41 11.33
N GLY A 209 -2.01 -18.95 10.98
CA GLY A 209 -1.06 -18.40 11.93
C GLY A 209 -1.41 -16.97 12.37
N ILE A 210 -0.99 -16.61 13.58
CA ILE A 210 -1.10 -15.21 14.06
C ILE A 210 0.28 -14.56 13.96
N ILE A 211 0.33 -13.41 13.27
CA ILE A 211 1.47 -12.49 13.26
C ILE A 211 1.20 -11.43 14.33
N ALA A 212 2.14 -11.21 15.22
CA ALA A 212 2.02 -10.17 16.26
C ALA A 212 3.38 -9.45 16.49
N ALA A 213 3.38 -8.13 16.71
CA ALA A 213 2.18 -7.33 16.77
C ALA A 213 2.10 -6.27 15.65
N ASP A 214 2.85 -6.44 14.55
CA ASP A 214 2.89 -5.47 13.42
C ASP A 214 3.19 -4.03 13.92
N GLY A 215 4.24 -3.89 14.72
CA GLY A 215 4.71 -2.65 15.32
C GLY A 215 6.17 -2.80 15.74
N ASN A 216 6.44 -3.00 17.02
CA ASN A 216 7.78 -3.16 17.56
C ASN A 216 8.02 -4.53 18.21
N TRP A 217 9.23 -4.74 18.74
CA TRP A 217 9.64 -6.01 19.36
C TRP A 217 9.06 -6.29 20.77
N ASP A 218 8.30 -5.36 21.38
CA ASP A 218 7.94 -5.44 22.81
C ASP A 218 7.08 -6.65 23.18
N ILE A 219 6.26 -7.16 22.25
CA ILE A 219 5.46 -8.37 22.47
C ILE A 219 6.32 -9.57 22.84
N SER A 220 7.57 -9.64 22.36
CA SER A 220 8.49 -10.74 22.68
C SER A 220 8.79 -10.86 24.17
N LYS A 221 8.82 -9.75 24.90
CA LYS A 221 8.99 -9.71 26.35
C LYS A 221 7.78 -10.30 27.07
N ALA A 222 6.57 -9.97 26.61
CA ALA A 222 5.34 -10.54 27.16
C ALA A 222 5.27 -12.05 26.90
N MET A 223 5.65 -12.50 25.70
CA MET A 223 5.66 -13.92 25.32
C MET A 223 6.61 -14.76 26.17
N LEU A 224 7.72 -14.22 26.61
CA LEU A 224 8.66 -14.93 27.52
C LEU A 224 8.05 -15.18 28.91
N GLY A 225 7.09 -14.36 29.33
CA GLY A 225 6.39 -14.47 30.61
C GLY A 225 5.07 -15.22 30.57
N ASP A 226 4.56 -15.50 29.37
CA ASP A 226 3.23 -16.11 29.14
C ASP A 226 3.31 -17.17 28.04
N SER A 227 3.31 -18.44 28.45
CA SER A 227 3.40 -19.56 27.52
C SER A 227 2.18 -19.68 26.62
N TYR A 228 0.99 -19.31 27.08
CA TYR A 228 -0.22 -19.35 26.26
C TYR A 228 -0.19 -18.29 25.15
N LEU A 229 0.26 -17.08 25.47
CA LEU A 229 0.52 -16.05 24.46
C LEU A 229 1.61 -16.52 23.48
N ASN A 230 2.68 -17.11 24.00
CA ASN A 230 3.75 -17.64 23.13
C ASN A 230 3.22 -18.69 22.17
N ASP A 231 2.37 -19.62 22.63
CA ASP A 231 1.80 -20.67 21.77
C ASP A 231 0.80 -20.09 20.75
N ALA A 232 0.06 -19.05 21.10
CA ALA A 232 -0.90 -18.40 20.23
C ALA A 232 -0.27 -17.65 19.04
N VAL A 233 0.93 -17.08 19.24
CA VAL A 233 1.67 -16.32 18.20
C VAL A 233 2.59 -17.24 17.43
N GLU A 234 2.46 -17.29 16.11
CA GLU A 234 3.35 -18.07 15.25
C GLU A 234 4.56 -17.25 14.80
N VAL A 235 4.34 -15.99 14.42
CA VAL A 235 5.36 -15.08 13.90
C VAL A 235 5.40 -13.80 14.72
N ILE A 236 6.58 -13.35 15.11
CA ILE A 236 6.79 -11.99 15.60
C ILE A 236 7.06 -11.11 14.38
N GLY A 237 6.04 -10.33 13.99
CA GLY A 237 6.12 -9.36 12.90
C GLY A 237 6.35 -7.96 13.44
N VAL A 238 7.30 -7.25 12.87
CA VAL A 238 7.64 -5.88 13.24
C VAL A 238 7.73 -4.99 12.00
N HIS A 239 7.49 -3.70 12.20
CA HIS A 239 7.58 -2.70 11.15
C HIS A 239 8.86 -1.87 11.28
N TYR A 240 9.52 -1.64 10.14
CA TYR A 240 10.71 -0.78 10.03
C TYR A 240 11.79 -1.05 11.10
N PRO A 241 12.23 -2.32 11.30
CA PRO A 241 13.12 -2.69 12.40
C PRO A 241 14.54 -2.14 12.25
N GLY A 242 14.85 -1.42 11.17
CA GLY A 242 16.21 -0.94 10.88
C GLY A 242 17.23 -2.07 10.72
N THR A 243 16.79 -3.22 10.21
CA THR A 243 17.55 -4.47 10.04
C THR A 243 17.94 -5.18 11.35
N MET A 244 17.48 -4.72 12.49
CA MET A 244 17.91 -5.21 13.81
C MET A 244 16.80 -5.95 14.54
N THR A 245 17.18 -6.83 15.47
CA THR A 245 16.27 -7.49 16.41
C THR A 245 16.77 -7.37 17.84
N ILE A 246 15.93 -7.72 18.81
CA ILE A 246 16.29 -7.74 20.23
C ILE A 246 16.52 -9.16 20.73
N LYS A 247 17.28 -9.26 21.83
CA LYS A 247 17.63 -10.54 22.44
C LYS A 247 16.40 -11.33 22.86
N GLU A 248 15.39 -10.67 23.40
CA GLU A 248 14.14 -11.28 23.86
C GLU A 248 13.41 -11.98 22.71
N ALA A 249 13.32 -11.34 21.55
CA ALA A 249 12.69 -11.95 20.37
C ALA A 249 13.45 -13.21 19.91
N MET A 250 14.77 -13.19 19.94
CA MET A 250 15.60 -14.36 19.63
C MET A 250 15.37 -15.51 20.62
N ILE A 251 15.20 -15.21 21.92
CA ILE A 251 15.00 -16.22 22.98
C ILE A 251 13.64 -16.90 22.88
N THR A 252 12.60 -16.24 22.35
CA THR A 252 11.28 -16.86 22.15
C THR A 252 11.34 -18.10 21.24
N GLY A 253 12.34 -18.20 20.38
CA GLY A 253 12.45 -19.26 19.38
C GLY A 253 11.49 -19.11 18.20
N LYS A 254 10.70 -18.05 18.16
CA LYS A 254 9.72 -17.79 17.10
C LYS A 254 10.36 -17.36 15.78
N VAL A 255 9.59 -17.49 14.73
CA VAL A 255 9.88 -16.89 13.41
C VAL A 255 9.83 -15.37 13.55
N LEU A 256 10.79 -14.68 12.94
CA LEU A 256 10.91 -13.22 13.00
C LEU A 256 10.78 -12.67 11.59
N TRP A 257 9.84 -11.74 11.38
CA TRP A 257 9.64 -11.07 10.10
C TRP A 257 9.74 -9.55 10.23
N SER A 258 10.32 -8.90 9.23
CA SER A 258 10.02 -7.50 8.93
C SER A 258 8.69 -7.51 8.16
N SER A 259 7.58 -7.47 8.91
CA SER A 259 6.24 -7.65 8.36
C SER A 259 5.71 -6.41 7.65
N GLU A 260 6.46 -5.31 7.73
CA GLU A 260 6.37 -4.11 6.89
C GLU A 260 7.70 -3.38 6.89
N ASP A 261 8.15 -2.97 5.70
CA ASP A 261 9.42 -2.28 5.52
C ASP A 261 9.42 -1.49 4.21
N TYR A 262 10.46 -0.68 3.97
CA TYR A 262 10.64 -0.05 2.67
C TYR A 262 9.56 1.00 2.32
N SER A 263 9.12 1.81 3.23
CA SER A 263 8.28 2.99 2.93
C SER A 263 9.16 4.09 2.31
N THR A 264 9.41 4.01 1.00
CA THR A 264 10.23 5.00 0.28
C THR A 264 9.95 4.98 -1.21
N PHE A 265 10.47 6.00 -1.92
CA PHE A 265 10.24 6.17 -3.35
C PHE A 265 10.66 4.94 -4.17
N ASN A 266 9.88 4.61 -5.18
CA ASN A 266 10.13 3.51 -6.11
C ASN A 266 11.23 3.78 -7.16
N ASN A 267 12.09 4.76 -6.92
CA ASN A 267 13.24 5.10 -7.76
C ASN A 267 14.52 4.31 -7.37
N ASN A 268 15.65 4.66 -7.98
CA ASN A 268 16.92 4.00 -7.70
C ASN A 268 17.42 4.16 -6.27
N ILE A 269 17.12 5.26 -5.60
CA ILE A 269 17.50 5.49 -4.20
C ILE A 269 16.75 4.50 -3.31
N GLY A 270 15.43 4.40 -3.50
CA GLY A 270 14.61 3.41 -2.82
C GLY A 270 15.04 1.98 -3.15
N ALA A 271 15.31 1.68 -4.41
CA ALA A 271 15.80 0.37 -4.82
C ALA A 271 17.12 -0.03 -4.15
N GLY A 272 18.04 0.91 -3.97
CA GLY A 272 19.29 0.67 -3.22
C GLY A 272 19.04 0.43 -1.73
N CYS A 273 18.12 1.16 -1.12
CA CYS A 273 17.66 0.92 0.24
C CYS A 273 17.05 -0.49 0.37
N TRP A 274 16.17 -0.85 -0.56
CA TRP A 274 15.51 -2.16 -0.60
C TRP A 274 16.50 -3.32 -0.75
N ALA A 275 17.50 -3.21 -1.64
CA ALA A 275 18.54 -4.21 -1.81
C ALA A 275 19.28 -4.50 -0.50
N ARG A 276 19.61 -3.44 0.24
CA ARG A 276 20.26 -3.54 1.55
C ARG A 276 19.34 -4.18 2.60
N ILE A 277 18.09 -3.76 2.68
CA ILE A 277 17.09 -4.29 3.62
C ILE A 277 16.90 -5.79 3.41
N LEU A 278 16.70 -6.24 2.17
CA LEU A 278 16.47 -7.65 1.85
C LEU A 278 17.57 -8.58 2.38
N ASN A 279 18.83 -8.17 2.32
CA ASN A 279 19.92 -8.96 2.85
C ASN A 279 20.11 -8.75 4.36
N GLN A 280 20.13 -7.49 4.81
CA GLN A 280 20.56 -7.16 6.17
C GLN A 280 19.51 -7.48 7.23
N ASN A 281 18.23 -7.56 6.86
CA ASN A 281 17.18 -8.06 7.76
C ASN A 281 17.52 -9.48 8.25
N TYR A 282 18.09 -10.34 7.39
CA TYR A 282 18.59 -11.63 7.86
C TYR A 282 19.97 -11.56 8.49
N VAL A 283 20.94 -10.88 7.87
CA VAL A 283 22.33 -10.84 8.35
C VAL A 283 22.40 -10.30 9.79
N ASN A 284 21.72 -9.21 10.07
CA ASN A 284 21.72 -8.55 11.38
C ASN A 284 20.61 -9.04 12.31
N GLY A 285 19.37 -9.09 11.77
CA GLY A 285 18.15 -9.29 12.55
C GLY A 285 17.66 -10.73 12.60
N ARG A 286 18.18 -11.62 11.75
CA ARG A 286 17.71 -13.01 11.63
C ARG A 286 16.23 -13.10 11.24
N MET A 287 15.69 -12.07 10.61
CA MET A 287 14.35 -12.05 10.04
C MET A 287 14.34 -12.87 8.74
N THR A 288 13.34 -13.68 8.57
CA THR A 288 13.25 -14.69 7.49
C THR A 288 12.28 -14.32 6.39
N SER A 289 11.56 -13.20 6.57
CA SER A 289 10.72 -12.57 5.57
C SER A 289 10.83 -11.05 5.68
N THR A 290 10.63 -10.38 4.56
CA THR A 290 10.52 -8.92 4.46
C THR A 290 9.38 -8.59 3.50
N ILE A 291 8.46 -7.71 3.93
CA ILE A 291 7.27 -7.32 3.17
C ILE A 291 7.35 -5.81 2.92
N SER A 292 7.30 -5.40 1.64
CA SER A 292 7.35 -3.98 1.29
C SER A 292 6.01 -3.29 1.50
N TRP A 293 6.01 -2.12 2.06
CA TRP A 293 4.96 -1.13 1.91
C TRP A 293 5.42 -0.11 0.84
N ASN A 294 4.75 0.08 -0.30
CA ASN A 294 3.59 -0.62 -0.80
C ASN A 294 3.96 -1.75 -1.79
N LEU A 295 2.96 -2.58 -2.09
CA LEU A 295 3.01 -3.47 -3.26
C LEU A 295 3.17 -2.67 -4.55
N ILE A 296 2.38 -1.62 -4.70
CA ILE A 296 2.29 -0.77 -5.88
C ILE A 296 1.75 0.61 -5.51
N ALA A 297 2.33 1.66 -6.09
CA ALA A 297 1.72 2.99 -6.04
C ALA A 297 0.61 3.06 -7.09
N SER A 298 -0.63 2.79 -6.68
CA SER A 298 -1.81 2.82 -7.55
C SER A 298 -2.94 3.63 -6.93
N TYR A 299 -2.63 4.88 -6.62
CA TYR A 299 -3.46 5.93 -6.03
C TYR A 299 -3.03 7.28 -6.60
N TYR A 300 -3.73 8.36 -6.31
CA TYR A 300 -3.35 9.68 -6.79
C TYR A 300 -2.00 10.13 -6.22
N GLU A 301 -1.08 10.55 -7.08
CA GLU A 301 0.31 10.91 -6.71
C GLU A 301 0.39 11.99 -5.62
N ASP A 302 -0.58 12.92 -5.61
CA ASP A 302 -0.62 14.03 -4.65
C ASP A 302 -1.25 13.66 -3.28
N LEU A 303 -1.64 12.40 -3.08
CA LEU A 303 -1.97 11.86 -1.76
C LEU A 303 -0.70 11.63 -0.93
N SER A 304 -0.87 11.24 0.32
CA SER A 304 0.27 10.94 1.20
C SER A 304 1.18 9.87 0.59
N PHE A 305 2.48 9.97 0.80
CA PHE A 305 3.46 8.97 0.35
C PHE A 305 3.42 8.65 -1.15
N GLY A 306 3.11 9.64 -1.99
CA GLY A 306 3.05 9.45 -3.45
C GLY A 306 4.27 8.75 -4.02
N ARG A 307 4.04 7.74 -4.88
CA ARG A 307 5.05 6.87 -5.50
C ARG A 307 5.85 6.00 -4.54
N ASP A 308 5.34 5.69 -3.36
CA ASP A 308 5.92 4.64 -2.54
C ASP A 308 5.45 3.25 -3.03
N GLY A 309 6.37 2.29 -3.11
CA GLY A 309 6.08 0.93 -3.54
C GLY A 309 7.10 0.31 -4.48
N LEU A 310 6.78 -0.86 -5.02
CA LEU A 310 7.68 -1.59 -5.91
C LEU A 310 7.60 -1.12 -7.37
N MET A 311 6.44 -0.58 -7.79
CA MET A 311 6.21 0.01 -9.11
C MET A 311 5.05 1.01 -9.07
N THR A 312 4.85 1.75 -10.17
CA THR A 312 3.82 2.80 -10.30
C THR A 312 2.75 2.40 -11.30
N ALA A 313 1.46 2.56 -10.93
CA ALA A 313 0.30 2.41 -11.81
C ALA A 313 -0.84 3.35 -11.34
N GLU A 314 -0.68 4.65 -11.57
CA GLU A 314 -1.54 5.72 -11.03
C GLU A 314 -2.45 6.37 -12.08
N GLU A 315 -2.29 5.99 -13.36
CA GLU A 315 -2.99 6.60 -14.48
C GLU A 315 -3.84 5.59 -15.29
N PRO A 316 -4.91 5.02 -14.73
CA PRO A 316 -5.73 4.06 -15.46
C PRO A 316 -6.40 4.66 -16.70
N TRP A 317 -6.65 5.96 -16.73
CA TRP A 317 -7.22 6.67 -17.88
C TRP A 317 -6.31 6.73 -19.10
N SER A 318 -4.99 6.76 -18.93
CA SER A 318 -4.01 6.67 -20.02
C SER A 318 -3.59 5.22 -20.31
N GLY A 319 -3.65 4.36 -19.29
CA GLY A 319 -3.10 3.02 -19.31
C GLY A 319 -1.59 2.99 -19.01
N ASN A 320 -0.98 4.14 -18.67
CA ASN A 320 0.43 4.21 -18.33
C ASN A 320 0.72 3.49 -17.00
N TYR A 321 1.85 2.81 -16.94
CA TYR A 321 2.45 2.26 -15.73
C TYR A 321 3.97 2.21 -15.89
N VAL A 322 4.69 2.18 -14.78
CA VAL A 322 6.16 2.15 -14.78
C VAL A 322 6.65 0.95 -13.98
N VAL A 323 7.45 0.09 -14.64
CA VAL A 323 8.14 -1.01 -13.97
C VAL A 323 9.43 -0.48 -13.38
N GLU A 324 9.41 -0.20 -12.10
CA GLU A 324 10.47 0.49 -11.38
C GLU A 324 11.61 -0.44 -10.95
N SER A 325 12.74 0.16 -10.57
CA SER A 325 13.94 -0.57 -10.15
C SER A 325 13.71 -1.57 -9.01
N PRO A 326 12.85 -1.31 -7.99
CA PRO A 326 12.59 -2.26 -6.91
C PRO A 326 12.02 -3.61 -7.37
N ILE A 327 11.25 -3.66 -8.47
CA ILE A 327 10.79 -4.92 -9.07
C ILE A 327 11.98 -5.83 -9.38
N TRP A 328 13.02 -5.28 -9.99
CA TRP A 328 14.20 -6.03 -10.41
C TRP A 328 15.15 -6.35 -9.26
N ILE A 329 15.23 -5.49 -8.27
CA ILE A 329 15.94 -5.77 -7.01
C ILE A 329 15.28 -6.93 -6.26
N THR A 330 13.96 -6.95 -6.18
CA THR A 330 13.20 -8.07 -5.60
C THR A 330 13.50 -9.38 -6.34
N ALA A 331 13.53 -9.35 -7.66
CA ALA A 331 13.79 -10.51 -8.52
C ALA A 331 15.12 -11.21 -8.22
N HIS A 332 16.14 -10.47 -7.76
CA HIS A 332 17.44 -11.02 -7.36
C HIS A 332 17.32 -12.07 -6.24
N THR A 333 16.32 -11.97 -5.38
CA THR A 333 16.05 -12.94 -4.33
C THR A 333 14.95 -13.93 -4.75
N THR A 334 13.82 -13.41 -5.17
CA THR A 334 12.58 -14.20 -5.31
C THR A 334 12.58 -15.19 -6.46
N GLN A 335 13.31 -14.92 -7.53
CA GLN A 335 13.41 -15.86 -8.64
C GLN A 335 14.40 -17.01 -8.39
N PHE A 336 15.24 -16.91 -7.37
CA PHE A 336 16.35 -17.85 -7.16
C PHE A 336 16.39 -18.48 -5.76
N ALA A 337 15.54 -18.03 -4.84
CA ALA A 337 15.32 -18.66 -3.53
C ALA A 337 13.81 -18.72 -3.27
N GLN A 338 13.33 -19.86 -2.83
CA GLN A 338 11.90 -20.08 -2.61
C GLN A 338 11.59 -20.23 -1.12
N PRO A 339 10.38 -19.90 -0.65
CA PRO A 339 9.95 -20.25 0.70
C PRO A 339 10.23 -21.72 1.02
N GLY A 340 10.82 -21.96 2.19
CA GLY A 340 11.26 -23.28 2.58
C GLY A 340 12.74 -23.56 2.40
N TRP A 341 13.45 -22.78 1.58
CA TRP A 341 14.90 -22.83 1.51
C TRP A 341 15.51 -22.41 2.85
N THR A 342 16.77 -22.72 3.05
CA THR A 342 17.45 -22.45 4.31
C THR A 342 18.67 -21.56 4.06
N TYR A 343 18.82 -20.52 4.87
CA TYR A 343 20.04 -19.72 4.88
C TYR A 343 21.23 -20.56 5.35
N LEU A 344 22.41 -20.32 4.80
CA LEU A 344 23.65 -20.84 5.36
C LEU A 344 24.06 -20.01 6.59
N GLN A 345 24.85 -20.60 7.49
CA GLN A 345 25.44 -19.82 8.60
C GLN A 345 26.55 -18.88 8.13
N THR A 346 27.17 -19.19 6.99
CA THR A 346 28.23 -18.39 6.37
C THR A 346 27.68 -17.21 5.55
N VAL A 347 26.97 -16.31 6.22
CA VAL A 347 26.44 -15.06 5.66
C VAL A 347 26.96 -13.89 6.47
N GLY A 348 27.01 -12.68 5.91
CA GLY A 348 27.51 -11.54 6.67
C GLY A 348 27.73 -10.28 5.85
N HIS A 349 28.51 -9.38 6.43
CA HIS A 349 28.92 -8.13 5.81
C HIS A 349 30.17 -8.29 4.97
N LEU A 350 30.26 -7.52 3.91
CA LEU A 350 31.48 -7.34 3.13
C LEU A 350 32.42 -6.37 3.87
N LYS A 351 33.73 -6.56 3.77
CA LYS A 351 34.73 -5.79 4.53
C LYS A 351 34.68 -4.28 4.26
N HIS A 352 34.27 -3.89 3.06
CA HIS A 352 34.26 -2.50 2.62
C HIS A 352 32.84 -1.91 2.51
N GLY A 353 31.86 -2.54 3.14
CA GLY A 353 30.44 -2.21 3.09
C GLY A 353 29.65 -3.18 2.20
N GLY A 354 28.33 -3.17 2.35
CA GLY A 354 27.45 -4.14 1.71
C GLY A 354 27.34 -5.45 2.49
N SER A 355 26.60 -6.39 1.94
CA SER A 355 26.33 -7.66 2.60
C SER A 355 26.10 -8.80 1.61
N TYR A 356 26.15 -10.04 2.10
CA TYR A 356 25.80 -11.21 1.32
C TYR A 356 25.00 -12.20 2.15
N VAL A 357 24.06 -12.86 1.49
CA VAL A 357 23.33 -14.02 2.01
C VAL A 357 23.52 -15.20 1.07
N ALA A 358 23.43 -16.40 1.61
CA ALA A 358 23.46 -17.63 0.82
C ALA A 358 22.35 -18.56 1.30
N LEU A 359 21.63 -19.15 0.35
CA LEU A 359 20.47 -20.02 0.59
C LEU A 359 20.61 -21.32 -0.20
N THR A 360 20.10 -22.43 0.37
CA THR A 360 20.06 -23.73 -0.27
C THR A 360 18.69 -24.39 -0.08
N ASP A 361 18.29 -25.20 -1.07
CA ASP A 361 17.11 -26.07 -0.97
C ASP A 361 17.42 -27.43 -0.31
N GLY A 362 18.69 -27.68 0.05
CA GLY A 362 19.15 -28.96 0.56
C GLY A 362 19.27 -30.07 -0.50
N ASN A 363 18.91 -29.82 -1.76
CA ASN A 363 18.91 -30.79 -2.86
C ASN A 363 19.97 -30.49 -3.93
N GLY A 364 20.89 -29.57 -3.62
CA GLY A 364 22.00 -29.20 -4.51
C GLY A 364 21.87 -27.83 -5.16
N ASN A 365 20.75 -27.13 -4.98
CA ASN A 365 20.65 -25.74 -5.38
C ASN A 365 21.27 -24.81 -4.34
N LEU A 366 21.98 -23.81 -4.83
CA LEU A 366 22.60 -22.75 -4.05
C LEU A 366 22.36 -21.39 -4.73
N THR A 367 21.97 -20.42 -3.94
CA THR A 367 21.83 -19.02 -4.37
C THR A 367 22.57 -18.10 -3.41
N ILE A 368 23.41 -17.24 -3.93
CA ILE A 368 24.14 -16.21 -3.19
C ILE A 368 23.67 -14.85 -3.71
N ILE A 369 23.18 -14.00 -2.82
CA ILE A 369 22.77 -12.62 -3.16
C ILE A 369 23.73 -11.67 -2.46
N ILE A 370 24.34 -10.77 -3.24
CA ILE A 370 25.33 -9.80 -2.79
C ILE A 370 24.81 -8.40 -3.12
N GLU A 371 24.79 -7.49 -2.16
CA GLU A 371 24.56 -6.06 -2.38
C GLU A 371 25.78 -5.24 -1.96
N THR A 372 26.07 -4.18 -2.68
CA THR A 372 27.22 -3.31 -2.48
C THR A 372 26.80 -1.84 -2.35
N MET A 373 25.71 -1.57 -1.65
CA MET A 373 25.12 -0.23 -1.58
C MET A 373 25.95 0.80 -0.79
N VAL A 374 27.13 0.45 -0.30
CA VAL A 374 28.05 1.37 0.43
C VAL A 374 29.51 0.92 0.27
N VAL A 375 30.02 0.64 -0.95
CA VAL A 375 31.35 0.00 -1.12
C VAL A 375 32.31 0.73 -2.07
N ARG A 376 33.62 0.46 -1.89
CA ARG A 376 34.71 0.77 -2.82
C ARG A 376 35.47 -0.51 -3.25
N PHE A 377 35.32 -0.87 -4.55
CA PHE A 377 36.09 -1.81 -5.40
C PHE A 377 36.53 -3.21 -4.95
N TYR A 378 36.19 -4.29 -5.76
CA TYR A 378 37.01 -5.49 -6.06
C TYR A 378 36.42 -6.37 -7.19
N LEU A 379 37.25 -7.20 -7.87
CA LEU A 379 37.00 -7.95 -9.12
C LEU A 379 36.65 -9.42 -8.93
N PHE A 380 35.68 -10.03 -9.75
CA PHE A 380 35.74 -11.46 -10.19
C PHE A 380 34.44 -12.16 -10.64
N VAL A 381 34.42 -13.32 -11.31
CA VAL A 381 33.43 -13.85 -12.28
C VAL A 381 32.73 -15.19 -11.95
N LEU A 382 31.39 -15.34 -12.03
CA LEU A 382 30.53 -16.55 -12.00
C LEU A 382 29.18 -16.33 -12.71
N GLN A 383 28.27 -17.34 -12.87
CA GLN A 383 26.91 -17.13 -13.41
C GLN A 383 26.21 -16.04 -12.61
N GLN A 384 25.78 -15.01 -13.30
CA GLN A 384 25.58 -13.74 -12.62
C GLN A 384 24.36 -13.03 -13.18
N TRP A 385 23.34 -12.84 -12.33
CA TRP A 385 22.34 -11.82 -12.54
C TRP A 385 22.84 -10.53 -11.89
N TYR A 386 22.74 -9.44 -12.63
CA TYR A 386 23.41 -8.20 -12.30
C TYR A 386 22.47 -7.00 -12.41
N SER A 387 22.49 -6.14 -11.43
CA SER A 387 21.90 -4.80 -11.47
C SER A 387 22.91 -3.77 -11.02
N LYS A 388 23.01 -2.66 -11.76
CA LYS A 388 23.73 -1.45 -11.40
C LYS A 388 22.73 -0.33 -11.25
N LEU A 389 22.62 0.24 -10.06
CA LEU A 389 21.84 1.44 -9.81
C LEU A 389 22.70 2.67 -10.11
N ASN A 390 22.18 3.60 -10.87
CA ASN A 390 22.91 4.81 -11.23
C ASN A 390 22.21 6.04 -10.66
N PHE A 391 22.69 6.50 -9.52
CA PHE A 391 22.11 7.64 -8.81
C PHE A 391 22.38 9.00 -9.48
N MET A 392 23.32 9.05 -10.44
CA MET A 392 23.75 10.29 -11.10
C MET A 392 23.27 10.42 -12.54
N ASN A 393 23.01 9.30 -13.24
CA ASN A 393 22.62 9.27 -14.65
C ASN A 393 21.49 8.24 -14.87
N LYS A 394 20.47 8.59 -15.64
CA LYS A 394 19.24 7.82 -15.85
C LYS A 394 19.36 6.50 -16.64
N LYS A 395 20.54 5.91 -16.77
CA LYS A 395 20.71 4.69 -17.54
C LYS A 395 21.16 3.54 -16.65
N ASP A 396 20.16 2.88 -16.04
CA ASP A 396 20.39 1.73 -15.19
C ASP A 396 20.60 0.46 -15.98
N THR A 397 21.36 -0.45 -15.41
CA THR A 397 21.43 -1.83 -15.86
C THR A 397 20.70 -2.68 -14.80
N LEU A 398 19.52 -3.15 -15.11
CA LEU A 398 18.68 -3.87 -14.16
C LEU A 398 18.47 -5.32 -14.58
N PHE A 399 18.75 -6.24 -13.67
CA PHE A 399 18.46 -7.67 -13.74
C PHE A 399 18.87 -8.30 -15.09
N GLN A 400 20.17 -8.24 -15.39
CA GLN A 400 20.76 -8.79 -16.61
C GLN A 400 21.41 -10.14 -16.31
N ASN A 401 21.11 -11.15 -17.12
CA ASN A 401 21.89 -12.39 -17.14
C ASN A 401 23.20 -12.15 -17.89
N ILE A 402 24.31 -12.27 -17.18
CA ILE A 402 25.64 -12.09 -17.75
C ILE A 402 26.42 -13.40 -17.81
N THR A 403 27.61 -13.36 -18.36
CA THR A 403 28.41 -14.56 -18.65
C THR A 403 28.54 -15.48 -17.42
N PRO A 404 28.30 -16.80 -17.59
CA PRO A 404 28.46 -17.75 -16.50
C PRO A 404 29.86 -17.78 -15.91
N ILE A 405 29.94 -17.95 -14.61
CA ILE A 405 31.18 -17.99 -13.86
C ILE A 405 31.74 -19.40 -13.74
N LYS A 406 33.01 -19.56 -13.90
CA LYS A 406 33.71 -20.84 -13.77
C LYS A 406 34.23 -21.01 -12.34
N VAL A 407 33.68 -21.99 -11.61
CA VAL A 407 34.25 -22.44 -10.34
C VAL A 407 35.46 -23.33 -10.62
N SER A 408 36.59 -23.04 -9.99
CA SER A 408 37.80 -23.87 -10.09
C SER A 408 38.29 -24.21 -8.68
N ASN A 409 38.43 -25.50 -8.40
CA ASN A 409 38.85 -26.01 -7.07
C ASN A 409 38.04 -25.47 -5.88
N GLY A 410 36.73 -25.24 -6.08
CA GLY A 410 35.85 -24.69 -5.05
C GLY A 410 35.96 -23.16 -4.87
N TYR A 411 36.74 -22.47 -5.72
CA TYR A 411 36.89 -21.01 -5.67
C TYR A 411 36.29 -20.37 -6.90
N PHE A 412 35.74 -19.23 -6.69
CA PHE A 412 35.43 -18.27 -7.74
C PHE A 412 35.81 -16.88 -7.25
N THR A 413 35.86 -15.96 -8.17
CA THR A 413 36.32 -14.61 -7.88
C THR A 413 35.38 -13.61 -8.58
N LEU A 414 34.91 -12.58 -7.91
CA LEU A 414 34.02 -11.52 -8.38
C LEU A 414 34.71 -10.17 -8.33
N GLN A 415 34.38 -9.33 -9.31
CA GLN A 415 34.59 -7.88 -9.17
C GLN A 415 33.30 -7.25 -8.70
N LEU A 416 33.34 -6.60 -7.57
CA LEU A 416 32.22 -5.82 -7.05
C LEU A 416 32.56 -4.33 -7.21
N ASP A 417 31.66 -3.56 -7.75
CA ASP A 417 31.71 -2.10 -7.73
C ASP A 417 30.61 -1.58 -6.79
N VAL A 418 30.56 -0.27 -6.58
CA VAL A 418 29.53 0.36 -5.73
C VAL A 418 28.13 0.28 -6.37
N ASP A 419 27.09 0.31 -5.56
CA ASP A 419 25.70 0.42 -6.01
C ASP A 419 25.24 -0.73 -6.92
N GLU A 420 25.69 -1.94 -6.62
CA GLU A 420 25.42 -3.13 -7.42
C GLU A 420 24.72 -4.22 -6.62
N VAL A 421 23.90 -5.01 -7.30
CA VAL A 421 23.30 -6.23 -6.78
C VAL A 421 23.65 -7.39 -7.68
N TYR A 422 24.09 -8.49 -7.08
CA TYR A 422 24.45 -9.72 -7.76
C TYR A 422 23.69 -10.90 -7.18
N THR A 423 23.17 -11.75 -8.05
CA THR A 423 22.72 -13.08 -7.70
C THR A 423 23.56 -14.12 -8.42
N ILE A 424 24.17 -15.00 -7.66
CA ILE A 424 25.01 -16.08 -8.12
C ILE A 424 24.33 -17.38 -7.73
N THR A 425 23.96 -18.17 -8.71
CA THR A 425 23.06 -19.28 -8.46
C THR A 425 23.30 -20.48 -9.36
N THR A 426 22.90 -21.64 -8.89
CA THR A 426 22.77 -22.87 -9.69
C THR A 426 21.40 -22.97 -10.33
N VAL A 427 20.44 -22.14 -9.95
CA VAL A 427 19.08 -22.10 -10.52
C VAL A 427 19.15 -21.48 -11.91
N THR A 428 18.54 -22.13 -12.89
CA THR A 428 18.58 -21.74 -14.31
C THR A 428 17.26 -21.16 -14.84
N SER A 429 16.22 -21.11 -14.02
CA SER A 429 14.86 -20.70 -14.41
C SER A 429 14.63 -19.18 -14.40
N GLY A 430 15.59 -18.40 -13.92
CA GLY A 430 15.46 -16.93 -13.86
C GLY A 430 15.22 -16.30 -15.23
N HIS A 431 14.30 -15.35 -15.29
CA HIS A 431 13.95 -14.67 -16.55
C HIS A 431 13.50 -13.22 -16.26
N LYS A 432 14.00 -12.29 -17.09
CA LYS A 432 13.51 -10.91 -17.09
C LYS A 432 12.31 -10.79 -18.03
N GLY A 433 11.13 -10.71 -17.46
CA GLY A 433 9.91 -10.50 -18.23
C GLY A 433 9.90 -9.15 -18.94
N LEU A 434 9.24 -9.10 -20.07
CA LEU A 434 9.12 -7.89 -20.87
C LEU A 434 7.77 -7.88 -21.59
N TYR A 435 7.07 -6.76 -21.48
CA TYR A 435 5.96 -6.39 -22.34
C TYR A 435 6.34 -5.20 -23.23
N PRO A 436 5.60 -4.91 -24.29
CA PRO A 436 5.73 -3.64 -25.00
C PRO A 436 5.56 -2.46 -24.03
N ASP A 437 6.21 -1.35 -24.36
CA ASP A 437 6.07 -0.13 -23.56
C ASP A 437 4.58 0.24 -23.40
N PRO A 438 4.14 0.61 -22.20
CA PRO A 438 2.78 1.09 -21.96
C PRO A 438 2.54 2.40 -22.73
N PRO A 439 1.27 2.85 -22.85
CA PRO A 439 0.99 4.18 -23.39
C PRO A 439 1.74 5.29 -22.65
N GLU A 440 1.92 6.42 -23.31
CA GLU A 440 2.50 7.60 -22.65
C GLU A 440 1.58 8.09 -21.53
N ALA A 441 2.19 8.62 -20.46
CA ALA A 441 1.49 9.25 -19.36
C ALA A 441 0.63 10.43 -19.85
N ALA A 442 -0.55 10.59 -19.27
CA ALA A 442 -1.45 11.69 -19.60
C ALA A 442 -2.19 12.19 -18.36
N PRO A 443 -2.44 13.50 -18.23
CA PRO A 443 -3.23 14.03 -17.14
C PRO A 443 -4.65 13.46 -17.14
N PHE A 444 -5.30 13.50 -15.98
CA PHE A 444 -6.71 13.10 -15.89
C PHE A 444 -7.57 13.89 -16.89
N PRO A 445 -8.58 13.27 -17.54
CA PRO A 445 -9.43 13.94 -18.52
C PRO A 445 -10.10 15.20 -17.97
N LYS A 446 -9.96 16.33 -18.64
CA LYS A 446 -10.58 17.61 -18.22
C LYS A 446 -12.11 17.56 -18.17
N LYS A 447 -12.73 16.58 -18.78
CA LYS A 447 -14.18 16.32 -18.74
C LYS A 447 -14.41 14.91 -18.29
N TYR A 448 -15.18 14.78 -17.23
CA TYR A 448 -15.59 13.49 -16.70
C TYR A 448 -17.10 13.50 -16.45
N PHE A 449 -17.74 12.38 -16.72
CA PHE A 449 -19.15 12.16 -16.46
C PHE A 449 -19.39 10.71 -16.06
N ASP A 450 -20.16 10.51 -15.00
CA ASP A 450 -20.63 9.20 -14.57
C ASP A 450 -22.10 9.34 -14.10
N ASP A 451 -22.95 8.54 -14.69
CA ASP A 451 -24.38 8.43 -14.33
C ASP A 451 -24.64 7.23 -13.41
N PHE A 452 -23.57 6.55 -12.97
CA PHE A 452 -23.61 5.37 -12.09
C PHE A 452 -24.58 4.26 -12.52
N ASN A 453 -25.10 4.29 -13.73
CA ASN A 453 -26.09 3.35 -14.26
C ASN A 453 -25.48 1.97 -14.59
N VAL A 454 -24.89 1.33 -13.60
CA VAL A 454 -24.26 0.01 -13.71
C VAL A 454 -25.05 -1.04 -12.94
N SER A 455 -25.70 -1.94 -13.67
CA SER A 455 -26.55 -2.98 -13.04
C SER A 455 -25.79 -4.11 -12.37
N ASN A 456 -24.57 -4.40 -12.84
CA ASN A 456 -23.69 -5.42 -12.29
C ASN A 456 -22.25 -4.90 -12.32
N PRO A 457 -21.87 -4.02 -11.39
CA PRO A 457 -20.53 -3.48 -11.34
C PRO A 457 -19.53 -4.60 -10.98
N PRO A 458 -18.34 -4.60 -11.59
CA PRO A 458 -17.30 -5.58 -11.26
C PRO A 458 -16.71 -5.38 -9.87
N PHE A 459 -16.80 -4.15 -9.35
CA PHE A 459 -16.39 -3.74 -8.02
C PHE A 459 -17.48 -2.87 -7.39
N SER A 460 -17.49 -2.76 -6.08
CA SER A 460 -18.48 -1.94 -5.36
C SER A 460 -18.30 -0.44 -5.56
N GLU A 461 -17.09 0.01 -5.88
CA GLU A 461 -16.73 1.42 -5.99
C GLU A 461 -16.75 1.91 -7.44
N ALA A 462 -17.11 3.19 -7.61
CA ALA A 462 -17.12 3.82 -8.93
C ALA A 462 -15.68 4.11 -9.43
N PRO A 463 -15.45 4.05 -10.77
CA PRO A 463 -14.12 4.26 -11.33
C PRO A 463 -13.51 5.62 -10.96
N CYS A 464 -12.23 5.61 -10.61
CA CYS A 464 -11.41 6.78 -10.31
C CYS A 464 -11.86 7.60 -9.10
N PHE A 465 -12.96 7.31 -8.44
CA PHE A 465 -13.26 7.87 -7.14
C PHE A 465 -12.34 7.25 -6.09
N ALA A 466 -11.76 8.08 -5.22
CA ALA A 466 -10.86 7.66 -4.15
C ALA A 466 -11.44 8.10 -2.79
N ASP A 467 -12.07 7.17 -2.11
CA ASP A 467 -12.70 7.41 -0.81
C ASP A 467 -11.63 7.77 0.23
N GLN A 468 -11.77 8.95 0.82
CA GLN A 468 -10.83 9.46 1.82
C GLN A 468 -11.37 9.27 3.25
N THR A 469 -12.67 9.41 3.43
CA THR A 469 -13.40 9.13 4.67
C THR A 469 -14.79 8.66 4.31
N GLY A 470 -15.28 7.60 4.96
CA GLY A 470 -16.51 6.92 4.57
C GLY A 470 -16.28 6.01 3.36
N VAL A 471 -17.33 5.34 2.91
CA VAL A 471 -17.32 4.41 1.77
C VAL A 471 -18.46 4.75 0.82
N PHE A 472 -18.14 4.88 -0.46
CA PHE A 472 -19.10 5.20 -1.52
C PHE A 472 -19.23 4.02 -2.47
N GLU A 473 -20.40 3.38 -2.46
CA GLU A 473 -20.68 2.16 -3.24
C GLU A 473 -21.79 2.36 -4.24
N TYR A 474 -21.74 1.59 -5.34
CA TYR A 474 -22.88 1.46 -6.23
C TYR A 474 -24.10 0.95 -5.46
N PHE A 475 -25.20 1.65 -5.62
CA PHE A 475 -26.46 1.36 -4.94
C PHE A 475 -27.62 1.26 -5.92
N ARG A 476 -28.48 0.26 -5.71
CA ARG A 476 -29.71 0.13 -6.46
C ARG A 476 -30.90 0.63 -5.65
N ASN A 477 -31.40 1.80 -6.00
CA ASN A 477 -32.57 2.41 -5.36
C ASN A 477 -33.86 1.87 -6.00
N LEU A 478 -34.43 0.83 -5.41
CA LEU A 478 -35.68 0.22 -5.90
C LEU A 478 -36.94 1.05 -5.59
N THR A 479 -36.83 2.07 -4.79
CA THR A 479 -37.94 2.92 -4.36
C THR A 479 -38.04 4.21 -5.16
N ASP A 480 -37.02 4.54 -5.95
CA ASP A 480 -37.05 5.69 -6.84
C ASP A 480 -37.94 5.41 -8.07
N PRO A 481 -38.99 6.21 -8.30
CA PRO A 481 -39.87 6.04 -9.46
C PRO A 481 -39.32 6.70 -10.75
N GLY A 482 -38.19 7.41 -10.64
CA GLY A 482 -37.60 8.22 -11.69
C GLY A 482 -36.33 7.60 -12.29
N PRO A 483 -35.42 8.44 -12.79
CA PRO A 483 -34.21 8.00 -13.48
C PRO A 483 -33.09 7.51 -12.53
N HIS A 484 -33.20 7.73 -11.21
CA HIS A 484 -32.15 7.46 -10.23
C HIS A 484 -32.23 6.04 -9.62
N VAL A 485 -32.38 5.02 -10.46
CA VAL A 485 -32.50 3.61 -10.05
C VAL A 485 -31.12 3.07 -9.60
N TYR A 486 -30.06 3.49 -10.26
CA TYR A 486 -28.69 3.17 -9.90
C TYR A 486 -27.96 4.45 -9.53
N THR A 487 -27.30 4.47 -8.41
CA THR A 487 -26.65 5.66 -7.83
C THR A 487 -25.34 5.26 -7.18
N LEU A 488 -24.52 6.23 -6.82
CA LEU A 488 -23.45 6.08 -5.86
C LEU A 488 -23.96 6.49 -4.48
N ARG A 489 -23.74 5.68 -3.45
CA ARG A 489 -24.25 5.93 -2.10
C ARG A 489 -23.14 5.89 -1.07
N GLN A 490 -23.06 6.88 -0.20
CA GLN A 490 -22.28 6.78 1.02
C GLN A 490 -23.01 5.81 1.97
N VAL A 491 -22.30 4.76 2.47
CA VAL A 491 -22.95 3.60 3.11
C VAL A 491 -22.57 3.40 4.59
N VAL A 492 -21.55 4.08 5.08
CA VAL A 492 -21.09 3.96 6.46
C VAL A 492 -21.84 4.93 7.37
N THR A 493 -22.59 4.41 8.34
CA THR A 493 -23.44 5.22 9.24
C THR A 493 -22.97 5.30 10.69
N GLN A 494 -21.85 4.66 10.98
CA GLN A 494 -21.21 4.72 12.29
C GLN A 494 -19.74 5.07 12.13
N ARG A 495 -19.25 6.04 12.91
CA ARG A 495 -17.84 6.37 12.89
C ARG A 495 -17.01 5.13 13.21
N PRO A 496 -16.03 4.76 12.36
CA PRO A 496 -15.17 3.60 12.58
C PRO A 496 -14.29 3.73 13.83
N VAL A 497 -13.75 2.60 14.28
CA VAL A 497 -12.56 2.57 15.13
C VAL A 497 -11.37 2.92 14.24
N THR A 498 -10.85 4.12 14.40
CA THR A 498 -9.87 4.71 13.48
C THR A 498 -8.44 4.31 13.79
N TRP A 499 -7.65 4.15 12.74
CA TRP A 499 -6.20 4.03 12.83
C TRP A 499 -5.53 5.41 12.92
N ALA A 500 -5.90 6.33 12.02
CA ALA A 500 -5.44 7.71 11.98
C ALA A 500 -6.55 8.69 12.38
N TYR A 501 -6.33 9.97 12.19
CA TYR A 501 -7.34 11.00 12.42
C TYR A 501 -8.26 11.13 11.22
N ASP A 502 -9.38 10.44 11.24
CA ASP A 502 -10.45 10.63 10.26
C ASP A 502 -11.10 12.01 10.37
N ALA A 503 -11.63 12.51 9.25
CA ALA A 503 -12.54 13.63 9.25
C ALA A 503 -13.89 13.24 9.92
N ASP A 504 -14.65 14.23 10.36
CA ASP A 504 -16.00 14.01 10.86
C ASP A 504 -17.03 13.94 9.72
N GLN A 505 -16.63 14.42 8.54
CA GLN A 505 -17.35 14.39 7.27
C GLN A 505 -16.86 13.23 6.41
N THR A 506 -17.73 12.65 5.60
CA THR A 506 -17.28 11.70 4.59
C THR A 506 -16.95 12.42 3.28
N ILE A 507 -15.93 11.95 2.56
CA ILE A 507 -15.47 12.57 1.33
C ILE A 507 -14.81 11.55 0.40
N THR A 508 -15.14 11.64 -0.88
CA THR A 508 -14.43 10.95 -1.96
C THR A 508 -13.95 11.97 -2.99
N VAL A 509 -12.71 11.81 -3.45
CA VAL A 509 -12.07 12.73 -4.40
C VAL A 509 -11.91 12.09 -5.77
N ILE A 510 -11.85 12.92 -6.81
CA ILE A 510 -11.64 12.51 -8.19
C ILE A 510 -10.98 13.61 -9.00
N GLY A 511 -10.11 13.24 -9.93
CA GLY A 511 -9.60 14.13 -10.96
C GLY A 511 -8.11 14.40 -10.87
N ASP A 512 -7.72 15.62 -11.25
CA ASP A 512 -6.33 16.04 -11.29
C ASP A 512 -6.11 17.16 -10.26
N HIS A 513 -5.15 16.97 -9.37
CA HIS A 513 -4.83 17.93 -8.31
C HIS A 513 -4.35 19.29 -8.85
N THR A 514 -3.93 19.35 -10.10
CA THR A 514 -3.51 20.60 -10.74
C THR A 514 -4.67 21.46 -11.26
N TRP A 515 -5.92 21.00 -11.18
CA TRP A 515 -7.08 21.76 -11.68
C TRP A 515 -7.29 23.06 -10.92
N GLN A 516 -7.33 24.17 -11.66
CA GLN A 516 -7.52 25.50 -11.11
C GLN A 516 -8.93 26.05 -11.33
N ASN A 517 -9.45 25.92 -12.55
CA ASN A 517 -10.79 26.35 -12.89
C ASN A 517 -11.62 25.12 -13.23
N LEU A 518 -12.68 24.88 -12.49
CA LEU A 518 -13.51 23.72 -12.71
C LEU A 518 -14.97 24.00 -12.33
N SER A 519 -15.85 23.29 -12.98
CA SER A 519 -17.27 23.19 -12.66
C SER A 519 -17.61 21.75 -12.31
N VAL A 520 -18.16 21.54 -11.12
CA VAL A 520 -18.61 20.25 -10.61
C VAL A 520 -20.13 20.29 -10.51
N SER A 521 -20.80 19.29 -11.04
CA SER A 521 -22.27 19.14 -10.94
C SER A 521 -22.61 17.71 -10.55
N CYS A 522 -23.67 17.55 -9.73
CA CYS A 522 -24.15 16.24 -9.31
C CYS A 522 -25.61 16.34 -8.86
N ASP A 523 -26.39 15.31 -9.15
CA ASP A 523 -27.68 15.12 -8.50
C ASP A 523 -27.44 14.47 -7.13
N VAL A 524 -28.08 15.02 -6.11
CA VAL A 524 -27.90 14.60 -4.71
C VAL A 524 -29.24 14.30 -4.04
N TYR A 525 -29.22 13.29 -3.16
CA TYR A 525 -30.39 12.89 -2.37
C TYR A 525 -30.01 12.69 -0.92
N ILE A 526 -30.56 13.53 -0.04
CA ILE A 526 -30.34 13.47 1.41
C ILE A 526 -31.33 12.48 2.00
N GLU A 527 -30.84 11.42 2.65
CA GLU A 527 -31.70 10.38 3.25
C GLU A 527 -31.99 10.65 4.74
N ASN A 528 -31.20 11.48 5.42
CA ASN A 528 -31.32 11.77 6.84
C ASN A 528 -31.94 13.16 7.06
N GLU A 529 -32.95 13.27 7.96
CA GLU A 529 -33.61 14.55 8.29
C GLU A 529 -32.68 15.62 8.86
N ASN A 530 -31.57 15.22 9.48
CA ASN A 530 -30.54 16.11 10.00
C ASN A 530 -29.29 16.13 9.10
N GLY A 531 -29.35 15.50 7.95
CA GLY A 531 -28.23 15.28 7.07
C GLY A 531 -27.89 16.47 6.19
N GLY A 532 -26.74 16.36 5.53
CA GLY A 532 -26.24 17.29 4.55
C GLY A 532 -25.25 16.65 3.60
N VAL A 533 -25.20 17.16 2.39
CA VAL A 533 -24.29 16.73 1.33
C VAL A 533 -23.53 17.91 0.77
N PHE A 534 -22.40 17.66 0.14
CA PHE A 534 -21.65 18.70 -0.54
C PHE A 534 -21.09 18.28 -1.90
N LEU A 535 -20.85 19.29 -2.75
CA LEU A 535 -19.87 19.24 -3.82
C LEU A 535 -18.64 20.06 -3.42
N ALA A 536 -17.46 19.63 -3.85
CA ALA A 536 -16.26 20.41 -3.63
C ALA A 536 -15.40 20.53 -4.88
N ALA A 537 -14.61 21.60 -4.89
CA ALA A 537 -13.63 21.92 -5.92
C ALA A 537 -12.34 22.42 -5.27
N ARG A 538 -11.21 22.15 -5.90
CA ARG A 538 -9.87 22.50 -5.40
C ARG A 538 -9.59 21.90 -4.00
N VAL A 539 -9.98 20.67 -3.77
CA VAL A 539 -9.60 19.96 -2.53
C VAL A 539 -8.10 19.71 -2.58
N ASP A 540 -7.36 20.28 -1.63
CA ASP A 540 -5.90 20.33 -1.66
C ASP A 540 -5.21 19.21 -0.90
N GLN A 541 -5.92 18.48 -0.06
CA GLN A 541 -5.37 17.41 0.77
C GLN A 541 -6.33 16.22 0.85
N GLY A 542 -5.74 15.04 0.93
CA GLY A 542 -6.40 13.77 1.20
C GLY A 542 -5.54 12.92 2.13
N GLY A 543 -5.82 11.61 2.18
CA GLY A 543 -5.08 10.69 3.00
C GLY A 543 -5.12 11.07 4.48
N GLU A 544 -4.02 10.88 5.19
CA GLU A 544 -3.88 11.24 6.61
C GLU A 544 -4.16 12.71 6.92
N SER A 545 -4.08 13.58 5.91
CA SER A 545 -4.30 15.02 6.04
C SER A 545 -5.72 15.46 5.70
N VAL A 546 -6.63 14.55 5.35
CA VAL A 546 -7.99 14.85 4.88
C VAL A 546 -8.78 15.74 5.83
N LYS A 547 -8.62 15.58 7.14
CA LYS A 547 -9.32 16.38 8.16
C LYS A 547 -9.01 17.88 8.05
N SER A 548 -7.83 18.24 7.58
CA SER A 548 -7.39 19.63 7.39
C SER A 548 -7.58 20.12 5.97
N ALA A 549 -8.23 19.36 5.10
CA ALA A 549 -8.42 19.68 3.69
C ALA A 549 -9.10 21.06 3.52
N MET A 550 -8.49 21.86 2.67
CA MET A 550 -9.03 23.11 2.19
C MET A 550 -9.53 22.95 0.75
N GLY A 551 -10.45 23.83 0.36
CA GLY A 551 -11.08 23.79 -0.96
C GLY A 551 -12.24 24.75 -1.01
N VAL A 552 -13.15 24.52 -1.92
CA VAL A 552 -14.46 25.18 -1.96
C VAL A 552 -15.53 24.12 -1.78
N PHE A 553 -16.14 24.08 -0.62
CA PHE A 553 -17.15 23.10 -0.25
C PHE A 553 -18.53 23.76 -0.29
N TYR A 554 -19.38 23.33 -1.20
CA TYR A 554 -20.78 23.78 -1.33
C TYR A 554 -21.71 22.76 -0.70
N TRP A 555 -22.15 23.07 0.50
CA TRP A 555 -23.06 22.27 1.32
C TRP A 555 -24.51 22.61 1.12
N VAL A 556 -25.40 21.60 1.10
CA VAL A 556 -26.84 21.76 1.27
C VAL A 556 -27.31 20.79 2.35
N PHE A 557 -28.29 21.24 3.16
CA PHE A 557 -28.78 20.52 4.31
C PHE A 557 -30.29 20.21 4.20
N ALA A 558 -30.74 19.12 4.82
CA ALA A 558 -32.14 18.72 4.88
C ALA A 558 -33.08 19.78 5.48
N ASN A 559 -32.56 20.67 6.34
CA ASN A 559 -33.30 21.77 6.94
C ASN A 559 -33.56 22.96 6.00
N GLY A 560 -33.15 22.87 4.74
CA GLY A 560 -33.37 23.91 3.73
C GLY A 560 -32.35 25.03 3.73
N THR A 561 -31.20 24.84 4.34
CA THR A 561 -30.09 25.82 4.31
C THR A 561 -28.97 25.38 3.36
N TYR A 562 -28.12 26.33 2.96
CA TYR A 562 -26.84 26.05 2.31
C TYR A 562 -25.72 26.78 3.03
N LYS A 563 -24.51 26.28 2.86
CA LYS A 563 -23.26 26.87 3.35
C LYS A 563 -22.17 26.67 2.30
N VAL A 564 -21.31 27.65 2.14
CA VAL A 564 -20.09 27.52 1.34
C VAL A 564 -18.91 27.76 2.26
N THR A 565 -17.99 26.82 2.31
CA THR A 565 -16.82 26.92 3.21
C THR A 565 -15.52 26.75 2.45
N ASN A 566 -14.44 27.23 3.03
CA ASN A 566 -13.08 27.09 2.49
C ASN A 566 -12.31 25.93 3.15
N ASP A 567 -12.99 25.12 3.94
CA ASP A 567 -12.45 23.96 4.65
C ASP A 567 -13.50 22.86 4.76
N LEU A 568 -13.05 21.60 4.85
CA LEU A 568 -13.92 20.45 5.02
C LEU A 568 -14.65 20.50 6.38
N GLY A 569 -14.00 20.98 7.43
CA GLY A 569 -14.61 21.11 8.77
C GLY A 569 -15.76 22.12 8.84
N GLY A 570 -15.94 22.94 7.82
CA GLY A 570 -17.06 23.88 7.72
C GLY A 570 -16.94 25.12 8.60
N GLU A 571 -15.74 25.47 9.08
CA GLU A 571 -15.50 26.62 9.97
C GLU A 571 -15.28 27.92 9.22
N LYS A 572 -14.62 27.86 8.04
CA LYS A 572 -14.26 29.03 7.23
C LYS A 572 -15.37 29.38 6.23
N VAL A 573 -16.44 30.00 6.72
CA VAL A 573 -17.63 30.31 5.93
C VAL A 573 -17.36 31.42 4.92
N LEU A 574 -17.67 31.16 3.65
CA LEU A 574 -17.59 32.12 2.54
C LEU A 574 -18.97 32.69 2.17
N ALA A 575 -20.00 31.87 2.27
CA ALA A 575 -21.39 32.25 2.03
C ALA A 575 -22.33 31.28 2.75
N GLU A 576 -23.53 31.74 3.11
CA GLU A 576 -24.58 30.91 3.68
C GLU A 576 -25.97 31.50 3.40
N GLY A 577 -27.01 30.69 3.51
CA GLY A 577 -28.37 31.14 3.29
C GLY A 577 -29.41 30.00 3.20
N LEU A 578 -30.58 30.33 2.66
CA LEU A 578 -31.64 29.35 2.42
C LEU A 578 -31.50 28.73 1.04
N SER A 579 -31.56 27.41 0.96
CA SER A 579 -31.55 26.62 -0.28
C SER A 579 -32.96 26.13 -0.66
N GLY A 580 -33.77 25.80 0.32
CA GLY A 580 -35.05 25.11 0.12
C GLY A 580 -34.90 23.61 -0.13
N THR A 581 -33.70 23.04 0.07
CA THR A 581 -33.47 21.58 -0.01
C THR A 581 -34.22 20.83 1.08
N ARG A 582 -34.59 19.58 0.82
CA ARG A 582 -35.35 18.73 1.76
C ARG A 582 -34.87 17.30 1.67
N VAL A 583 -35.04 16.58 2.77
CA VAL A 583 -34.86 15.14 2.82
C VAL A 583 -35.80 14.44 1.83
N GLY A 584 -35.33 13.37 1.20
CA GLY A 584 -36.15 12.54 0.32
C GLY A 584 -36.48 13.16 -1.03
N ILE A 585 -35.77 14.19 -1.47
CA ILE A 585 -35.97 14.86 -2.76
C ILE A 585 -34.62 15.00 -3.47
N TRP A 586 -34.59 14.63 -4.74
CA TRP A 586 -33.44 14.86 -5.62
C TRP A 586 -33.26 16.34 -5.94
N HIS A 587 -32.04 16.80 -5.84
CA HIS A 587 -31.63 18.14 -6.18
C HIS A 587 -30.34 18.13 -7.03
N THR A 588 -30.29 18.93 -8.08
CA THR A 588 -29.07 19.12 -8.86
C THR A 588 -28.26 20.29 -8.27
N LEU A 589 -27.06 20.00 -7.81
CA LEU A 589 -26.08 21.01 -7.39
C LEU A 589 -25.11 21.29 -8.52
N THR A 590 -24.67 22.55 -8.63
CA THR A 590 -23.54 22.94 -9.49
C THR A 590 -22.66 23.93 -8.76
N LEU A 591 -21.39 23.62 -8.65
CA LEU A 591 -20.33 24.47 -8.10
C LEU A 591 -19.37 24.83 -9.24
N THR A 592 -19.11 26.10 -9.46
CA THR A 592 -18.10 26.56 -10.42
C THR A 592 -17.09 27.46 -9.71
N VAL A 593 -15.80 27.15 -9.84
CA VAL A 593 -14.69 27.97 -9.34
C VAL A 593 -13.88 28.45 -10.52
N LYS A 594 -13.74 29.77 -10.65
CA LYS A 594 -12.97 30.41 -11.71
C LYS A 594 -12.15 31.59 -11.18
N GLY A 595 -10.82 31.51 -11.33
CA GLY A 595 -9.90 32.45 -10.70
C GLY A 595 -10.11 32.47 -9.18
N TYR A 596 -10.40 33.61 -8.63
CA TYR A 596 -10.65 33.79 -7.19
C TYR A 596 -12.13 33.79 -6.81
N PHE A 597 -13.02 33.32 -7.68
CA PHE A 597 -14.45 33.41 -7.44
C PHE A 597 -15.12 32.03 -7.52
N ALA A 598 -16.03 31.78 -6.59
CA ALA A 598 -16.90 30.61 -6.59
C ALA A 598 -18.36 31.02 -6.79
N PHE A 599 -19.10 30.20 -7.52
CA PHE A 599 -20.51 30.37 -7.86
C PHE A 599 -21.25 29.05 -7.59
N GLY A 600 -22.46 29.11 -7.09
CA GLY A 600 -23.26 27.94 -6.86
C GLY A 600 -24.68 28.04 -7.34
N MET A 601 -25.17 26.93 -7.89
CA MET A 601 -26.55 26.79 -8.34
C MET A 601 -27.22 25.59 -7.65
N LEU A 602 -28.52 25.71 -7.46
CA LEU A 602 -29.42 24.64 -7.08
C LEU A 602 -30.53 24.52 -8.13
N ASN A 603 -30.68 23.33 -8.72
CA ASN A 603 -31.67 23.06 -9.79
C ASN A 603 -31.61 24.11 -10.92
N GLY A 604 -30.41 24.57 -11.29
CA GLY A 604 -30.19 25.59 -12.33
C GLY A 604 -30.39 27.04 -11.87
N TYR A 605 -30.81 27.30 -10.64
CA TYR A 605 -30.98 28.65 -10.10
C TYR A 605 -29.80 29.04 -9.21
N PRO A 606 -29.20 30.24 -9.42
CA PRO A 606 -28.07 30.68 -8.60
C PRO A 606 -28.51 30.92 -7.16
N LEU A 607 -27.78 30.32 -6.18
CA LEU A 607 -27.95 30.60 -4.75
C LEU A 607 -27.06 31.73 -4.26
N TRP A 608 -25.81 31.73 -4.72
CA TRP A 608 -24.87 32.81 -4.43
C TRP A 608 -24.01 33.11 -5.65
N LYS A 609 -23.35 34.28 -5.61
CA LYS A 609 -22.40 34.72 -6.63
C LYS A 609 -21.18 35.35 -5.96
N ASN A 610 -20.01 35.16 -6.58
CA ASN A 610 -18.78 35.84 -6.19
C ASN A 610 -18.29 35.61 -4.75
N ALA A 611 -18.45 34.38 -4.20
CA ALA A 611 -17.68 34.04 -3.02
C ALA A 611 -16.19 34.07 -3.35
N VAL A 612 -15.40 34.79 -2.54
CA VAL A 612 -13.97 34.99 -2.81
C VAL A 612 -13.18 33.85 -2.19
N VAL A 613 -12.36 33.17 -3.01
CA VAL A 613 -11.50 32.06 -2.63
C VAL A 613 -10.07 32.41 -3.00
N LEU A 614 -9.25 32.71 -2.02
CA LEU A 614 -7.84 33.06 -2.24
C LEU A 614 -6.92 31.85 -2.28
N GLN A 615 -7.25 30.79 -1.54
CA GLN A 615 -6.53 29.53 -1.45
C GLN A 615 -7.53 28.39 -1.14
N PRO A 616 -7.27 27.14 -1.57
CA PRO A 616 -6.17 26.76 -2.47
C PRO A 616 -6.41 27.21 -3.91
N LEU A 617 -5.34 27.25 -4.71
CA LEU A 617 -5.41 27.65 -6.12
C LEU A 617 -5.78 26.49 -7.04
N ASN A 618 -5.53 25.27 -6.61
CA ASN A 618 -5.76 24.02 -7.35
C ASN A 618 -6.18 22.88 -6.41
N GLY A 619 -6.62 21.78 -6.95
CA GLY A 619 -6.98 20.57 -6.22
C GLY A 619 -8.09 19.77 -6.92
N TRP A 620 -8.42 18.63 -6.33
CA TRP A 620 -9.43 17.69 -6.84
C TRP A 620 -10.86 18.24 -6.78
N ALA A 621 -11.75 17.60 -7.54
CA ALA A 621 -13.18 17.62 -7.31
C ALA A 621 -13.55 16.58 -6.23
N ALA A 622 -14.65 16.82 -5.49
CA ALA A 622 -15.13 15.86 -4.49
C ALA A 622 -16.64 15.96 -4.27
N ILE A 623 -17.18 14.86 -3.72
CA ILE A 623 -18.51 14.78 -3.14
C ILE A 623 -18.40 14.19 -1.73
N GLY A 624 -19.41 14.43 -0.90
CA GLY A 624 -19.44 13.86 0.44
C GLY A 624 -20.66 14.25 1.27
N THR A 625 -20.64 13.84 2.54
CA THR A 625 -21.73 14.07 3.50
C THR A 625 -21.23 14.81 4.73
N ASN A 626 -22.15 15.45 5.44
CA ASN A 626 -21.83 16.24 6.64
C ASN A 626 -21.37 15.39 7.83
N SER A 627 -21.71 14.11 7.82
CA SER A 627 -21.32 13.13 8.84
C SER A 627 -21.36 11.72 8.23
N PHE A 628 -21.08 10.70 9.02
CA PHE A 628 -21.29 9.31 8.63
C PHE A 628 -22.80 9.03 8.53
N GLU A 629 -23.38 9.24 7.37
CA GLU A 629 -24.80 9.14 7.08
C GLU A 629 -25.09 8.70 5.65
N TYR A 630 -26.25 8.07 5.43
CA TYR A 630 -26.66 7.72 4.08
C TYR A 630 -27.00 8.95 3.25
N ALA A 631 -26.45 8.99 2.03
CA ALA A 631 -26.84 9.93 0.99
C ALA A 631 -26.50 9.34 -0.38
N GLN A 632 -27.27 9.71 -1.42
CA GLN A 632 -27.06 9.23 -2.77
C GLN A 632 -26.64 10.35 -3.71
N PHE A 633 -25.84 9.97 -4.70
CA PHE A 633 -25.27 10.83 -5.73
C PHE A 633 -25.49 10.21 -7.09
N ASP A 634 -25.82 11.05 -8.08
CA ASP A 634 -26.06 10.60 -9.45
C ASP A 634 -25.66 11.69 -10.46
N ASN A 635 -25.47 11.30 -11.72
CA ASN A 635 -25.15 12.24 -12.81
C ASN A 635 -23.97 13.17 -12.47
N PHE A 636 -22.91 12.61 -11.87
CA PHE A 636 -21.70 13.37 -11.51
C PHE A 636 -20.96 13.83 -12.75
N LYS A 637 -20.61 15.12 -12.77
CA LYS A 637 -19.94 15.73 -13.91
C LYS A 637 -18.87 16.72 -13.44
N VAL A 638 -17.71 16.65 -14.07
CA VAL A 638 -16.64 17.66 -13.95
C VAL A 638 -16.32 18.21 -15.34
N ASP A 639 -16.12 19.53 -15.40
CA ASP A 639 -15.60 20.26 -16.58
C ASP A 639 -14.49 21.20 -16.07
N ALA A 640 -13.22 20.86 -16.33
CA ALA A 640 -12.03 21.63 -15.96
C ALA A 640 -11.44 22.31 -17.19
N ASP A 641 -10.90 23.55 -16.99
CA ASP A 641 -10.27 24.35 -18.06
C ASP A 641 -8.79 23.96 -18.28
#